data_d9610ba033e0ecb230236988ef81fd08
#
_entry.id   d9610ba033e0ecb230236988ef81fd08
#
_cell.length_a   1.000
_cell.length_b   1.000
_cell.length_c   1.000
_cell.angle_alpha   90.00
_cell.angle_beta   90.00
_cell.angle_gamma   90.00
#
_symmetry.space_group_name_H-M   'P 1'
#
loop_
_entity.id
_entity.type
_entity.pdbx_description
1 polymer ?
#
loop_
_entity_poly.entity_id
_entity_poly.type
_entity_poly.pdbx_seq_one_letter_code
_entity_poly.pdbx_strand_id
1 'polypeptide(L)'
;MKKKFSAAFLLLVMCIQITAPVFASSHREAPMIADDPLADNTDLYAFRSPDDPNKITIIANYIPAQLPDAGPNYYHFGENIRYEIHVDNNIATKGDDIVYRFTFKRTNEDPTTFFNIRLGKENLKTTYMMERSMDGGNSFQTVVNNGIVPPTNIGPRSISSKVGLNAPDYNTLMDKAITTSSTGEKVFCGPVDDPFFVDLGGIFDLGDAPRASGKSVDALKCKNVSTIALQIDISTLQKSHQAVQKCTNILDPNYVIGVWASASRQKIRILNEIKASDVTKDKKYDLVSNEGKWIQVSRLGMPLTNEAVIPVGYKDLWNALTPYDDLPTIGTFGNYFYNPELALYMDDAQFGAAVPAFAPLRIQKKSLGSFGFGNGQDGLFGLKGNAALKGTALAEAAFGGLLLPAKASPRSVDLWPIFHTGVPNLAPYQLATGKPAGNPLAKGKPFINNFLPNGGDMLRLNMAVPPTPRDSKDFSSLGLIQAAVTGLLDPAYANTTIQNIPNMDGFPNGRRLEDDVTRIELQAVGGVVLAAIGLWYDDYTVGKSPVTQQLQNVLSYKTGVEKNDTTLKMHFPYVQTPWAGTHICNCDNVMPGRYGNVNMGSNRTVYQGLAIASPEVIATTSPNPIVGSSTIKYRLDVAAKVNIEVYNQEGKMVKVLVDKNLQPGTYTETWNGNGLVKGIYFIQISKDGIAKQNLKIVKG
;
A
#
# COMPACT_ATOMS: atom_id res chain seq x y z
N MET A 1 53.88 -14.84 -13.38
CA MET A 1 52.76 -14.10 -14.01
C MET A 1 51.49 -14.91 -14.19
N LYS A 2 51.49 -16.24 -14.27
CA LYS A 2 50.28 -17.06 -14.47
C LYS A 2 49.30 -17.17 -13.24
N LYS A 3 49.77 -16.94 -12.00
CA LYS A 3 48.93 -17.00 -10.79
C LYS A 3 48.14 -15.71 -10.48
N LYS A 4 48.51 -14.57 -11.07
CA LYS A 4 47.75 -13.29 -10.87
C LYS A 4 46.57 -13.13 -11.84
N PHE A 5 46.58 -13.85 -12.97
CA PHE A 5 45.48 -13.82 -13.94
C PHE A 5 44.29 -14.67 -13.49
N SER A 6 44.53 -15.78 -12.78
CA SER A 6 43.45 -16.62 -12.25
C SER A 6 42.65 -15.97 -11.11
N ALA A 7 43.28 -15.15 -10.27
CA ALA A 7 42.63 -14.46 -9.18
C ALA A 7 41.73 -13.30 -9.69
N ALA A 8 42.17 -12.58 -10.72
CA ALA A 8 41.41 -11.51 -11.35
C ALA A 8 40.19 -12.06 -12.13
N PHE A 9 40.35 -13.23 -12.76
CA PHE A 9 39.22 -13.87 -13.45
C PHE A 9 38.19 -14.47 -12.47
N LEU A 10 38.64 -15.02 -11.33
CA LEU A 10 37.73 -15.47 -10.27
C LEU A 10 36.99 -14.30 -9.60
N LEU A 11 37.66 -13.15 -9.41
CA LEU A 11 36.98 -11.94 -8.88
C LEU A 11 35.98 -11.37 -9.90
N LEU A 12 36.26 -11.42 -11.18
CA LEU A 12 35.34 -10.96 -12.22
C LEU A 12 34.12 -11.89 -12.38
N VAL A 13 34.31 -13.18 -12.16
CA VAL A 13 33.20 -14.16 -12.18
C VAL A 13 32.36 -14.11 -10.90
N MET A 14 32.92 -13.68 -9.77
CA MET A 14 32.16 -13.45 -8.53
C MET A 14 31.32 -12.14 -8.52
N CYS A 15 31.60 -11.21 -9.44
CA CYS A 15 30.83 -9.98 -9.57
C CYS A 15 29.62 -10.08 -10.53
N ILE A 16 29.41 -11.23 -11.18
CA ILE A 16 28.19 -11.51 -11.92
C ILE A 16 27.25 -12.34 -11.02
N GLN A 17 26.87 -11.77 -9.89
CA GLN A 17 25.66 -12.22 -9.22
C GLN A 17 24.48 -11.64 -10.00
N ILE A 18 23.79 -12.53 -10.69
CA ILE A 18 22.50 -12.26 -11.32
C ILE A 18 21.56 -11.84 -10.19
N THR A 19 21.35 -10.55 -10.03
CA THR A 19 20.28 -10.05 -9.19
C THR A 19 18.97 -10.45 -9.86
N ALA A 20 18.37 -11.53 -9.38
CA ALA A 20 17.00 -11.81 -9.68
C ALA A 20 16.17 -10.61 -9.18
N PRO A 21 15.20 -10.11 -9.94
CA PRO A 21 14.34 -9.03 -9.45
C PRO A 21 13.58 -9.53 -8.21
N VAL A 22 13.89 -8.95 -7.07
CA VAL A 22 13.16 -9.16 -5.82
C VAL A 22 11.91 -8.28 -5.92
N PHE A 23 10.75 -8.90 -6.01
CA PHE A 23 9.47 -8.23 -5.91
C PHE A 23 9.18 -8.00 -4.42
N ALA A 24 9.08 -6.76 -3.99
CA ALA A 24 8.78 -6.40 -2.61
C ALA A 24 7.68 -5.36 -2.53
N SER A 25 6.67 -5.67 -1.77
CA SER A 25 5.64 -4.78 -1.22
C SER A 25 5.17 -5.43 0.08
N SER A 26 4.13 -4.92 0.76
CA SER A 26 3.48 -5.59 1.92
C SER A 26 3.31 -7.09 1.74
N HIS A 27 3.56 -7.49 0.61
CA HIS A 27 3.67 -8.80 0.07
C HIS A 27 5.16 -9.16 0.09
N ARG A 28 5.59 -9.99 1.07
CA ARG A 28 6.99 -10.45 1.24
C ARG A 28 7.95 -9.36 1.75
N GLU A 29 7.50 -8.50 2.63
CA GLU A 29 8.24 -7.32 3.11
C GLU A 29 9.49 -7.66 3.93
N ALA A 30 9.55 -8.82 4.59
CA ALA A 30 10.66 -9.24 5.44
C ALA A 30 11.35 -10.51 4.89
N PRO A 31 12.67 -10.69 5.10
CA PRO A 31 13.42 -11.84 4.58
C PRO A 31 12.83 -13.18 4.98
N MET A 32 12.54 -13.40 6.28
CA MET A 32 12.00 -14.69 6.75
C MET A 32 10.58 -14.93 6.26
N ILE A 33 9.72 -13.90 6.21
CA ILE A 33 8.36 -14.08 5.78
C ILE A 33 8.26 -14.28 4.26
N ALA A 34 9.20 -13.73 3.50
CA ALA A 34 9.30 -13.97 2.06
C ALA A 34 9.53 -15.46 1.72
N ASP A 35 10.16 -16.21 2.64
CA ASP A 35 10.36 -17.65 2.53
C ASP A 35 9.18 -18.47 3.09
N ASP A 36 8.21 -17.81 3.73
CA ASP A 36 7.02 -18.43 4.33
C ASP A 36 5.71 -17.76 3.91
N PRO A 37 5.37 -17.75 2.62
CA PRO A 37 4.25 -17.00 2.07
C PRO A 37 2.88 -17.40 2.65
N LEU A 38 2.73 -18.60 3.23
CA LEU A 38 1.47 -19.00 3.85
C LEU A 38 1.18 -18.23 5.15
N ALA A 39 2.21 -17.71 5.82
CA ALA A 39 2.08 -16.93 7.05
C ALA A 39 2.17 -15.42 6.80
N ASP A 40 2.42 -15.00 5.58
CA ASP A 40 2.63 -13.61 5.18
C ASP A 40 1.31 -12.83 5.25
N ASN A 41 1.22 -11.86 6.17
CA ASN A 41 0.08 -10.96 6.31
C ASN A 41 0.31 -9.71 5.45
N THR A 42 -0.44 -9.57 4.38
CA THR A 42 -0.19 -8.59 3.32
C THR A 42 -0.88 -7.26 3.53
N ASP A 43 -2.12 -7.27 3.99
CA ASP A 43 -2.95 -6.09 4.18
C ASP A 43 -3.89 -6.22 5.36
N LEU A 44 -4.10 -5.10 6.03
CA LEU A 44 -5.13 -4.95 7.05
C LEU A 44 -6.00 -3.74 6.72
N TYR A 45 -7.31 -3.94 6.79
CA TYR A 45 -8.32 -2.88 6.63
C TYR A 45 -9.24 -2.88 7.85
N ALA A 46 -9.61 -1.71 8.31
CA ALA A 46 -10.60 -1.54 9.37
C ALA A 46 -11.40 -0.27 9.11
N PHE A 47 -12.71 -0.42 8.94
CA PHE A 47 -13.58 0.69 8.61
C PHE A 47 -15.01 0.44 9.10
N ARG A 48 -15.75 1.53 9.32
CA ARG A 48 -17.17 1.45 9.61
C ARG A 48 -17.94 1.01 8.36
N SER A 49 -18.76 -0.03 8.48
CA SER A 49 -19.44 -0.67 7.35
C SER A 49 -20.38 0.31 6.64
N PRO A 50 -20.26 0.50 5.32
CA PRO A 50 -21.09 1.48 4.61
C PRO A 50 -22.55 1.06 4.45
N ASP A 51 -22.84 -0.24 4.37
CA ASP A 51 -24.20 -0.80 4.26
C ASP A 51 -24.86 -1.04 5.61
N ASP A 52 -24.09 -1.13 6.71
CA ASP A 52 -24.60 -1.22 8.09
C ASP A 52 -23.74 -0.38 9.04
N PRO A 53 -24.03 0.92 9.20
CA PRO A 53 -23.21 1.83 10.01
C PRO A 53 -23.14 1.50 11.51
N ASN A 54 -23.81 0.47 11.98
CA ASN A 54 -23.70 -0.03 13.36
C ASN A 54 -22.58 -1.05 13.52
N LYS A 55 -21.90 -1.39 12.43
CA LYS A 55 -20.87 -2.42 12.40
C LYS A 55 -19.53 -1.88 11.90
N ILE A 56 -18.49 -2.55 12.34
CA ILE A 56 -17.13 -2.40 11.83
C ILE A 56 -16.80 -3.61 10.97
N THR A 57 -16.20 -3.38 9.82
CA THR A 57 -15.58 -4.42 9.02
C THR A 57 -14.07 -4.40 9.21
N ILE A 58 -13.50 -5.56 9.53
CA ILE A 58 -12.05 -5.78 9.59
C ILE A 58 -11.70 -6.85 8.55
N ILE A 59 -10.71 -6.57 7.72
CA ILE A 59 -10.24 -7.49 6.67
C ILE A 59 -8.74 -7.65 6.85
N ALA A 60 -8.29 -8.89 7.03
CA ALA A 60 -6.88 -9.25 7.05
C ALA A 60 -6.57 -10.18 5.87
N ASN A 61 -5.62 -9.78 5.03
CA ASN A 61 -5.20 -10.52 3.85
C ASN A 61 -3.90 -11.26 4.12
N TYR A 62 -3.78 -12.45 3.56
CA TYR A 62 -2.62 -13.33 3.70
C TYR A 62 -2.28 -13.98 2.35
N ILE A 63 -1.06 -14.47 2.22
CA ILE A 63 -0.58 -15.23 1.06
C ILE A 63 -0.54 -14.35 -0.20
N PRO A 64 0.54 -13.59 -0.34
CA PRO A 64 0.67 -12.56 -1.38
C PRO A 64 0.78 -13.11 -2.80
N ALA A 65 0.44 -12.25 -3.76
CA ALA A 65 0.75 -12.41 -5.18
C ALA A 65 0.33 -13.76 -5.78
N GLN A 66 -0.83 -14.28 -5.38
CA GLN A 66 -1.34 -15.56 -5.87
C GLN A 66 -1.63 -15.48 -7.36
N LEU A 67 -0.98 -16.34 -8.14
CA LEU A 67 -1.28 -16.53 -9.55
C LEU A 67 -2.57 -17.33 -9.67
N PRO A 68 -3.59 -16.84 -10.39
CA PRO A 68 -4.85 -17.56 -10.54
C PRO A 68 -4.70 -18.96 -11.17
N ASP A 69 -3.71 -19.14 -12.04
CA ASP A 69 -3.42 -20.35 -12.80
C ASP A 69 -2.37 -21.29 -12.16
N ALA A 70 -2.02 -21.08 -10.90
CA ALA A 70 -0.96 -21.81 -10.19
C ALA A 70 -1.34 -23.25 -9.78
N GLY A 71 -2.11 -23.98 -10.62
CA GLY A 71 -2.44 -25.39 -10.37
C GLY A 71 -1.27 -26.35 -10.65
N PRO A 72 -1.40 -27.67 -10.27
CA PRO A 72 -2.55 -28.29 -9.60
C PRO A 72 -2.67 -27.99 -8.09
N ASN A 73 -1.62 -27.48 -7.45
CA ASN A 73 -1.60 -27.13 -6.02
C ASN A 73 -1.89 -25.64 -5.85
N TYR A 74 -3.16 -25.28 -5.96
CA TYR A 74 -3.61 -23.90 -5.77
C TYR A 74 -3.35 -23.41 -4.34
N TYR A 75 -3.28 -22.08 -4.17
CA TYR A 75 -3.10 -21.44 -2.88
C TYR A 75 -4.26 -21.74 -1.92
N HIS A 76 -3.94 -21.85 -0.63
CA HIS A 76 -4.88 -22.11 0.44
C HIS A 76 -4.29 -21.65 1.77
N PHE A 77 -5.13 -21.38 2.75
CA PHE A 77 -4.68 -21.13 4.12
C PHE A 77 -3.89 -22.32 4.68
N GLY A 78 -2.85 -22.03 5.45
CA GLY A 78 -1.98 -23.04 6.05
C GLY A 78 -2.65 -23.75 7.22
N GLU A 79 -2.59 -25.10 7.27
CA GLU A 79 -3.13 -25.88 8.39
C GLU A 79 -2.29 -25.76 9.67
N ASN A 80 -1.01 -25.42 9.55
CA ASN A 80 -0.05 -25.29 10.65
C ASN A 80 0.29 -23.82 10.90
N ILE A 81 -0.68 -22.94 10.74
CA ILE A 81 -0.59 -21.52 11.01
C ILE A 81 -1.78 -21.12 11.85
N ARG A 82 -1.54 -20.25 12.80
CA ARG A 82 -2.56 -19.55 13.54
C ARG A 82 -2.60 -18.12 13.01
N TYR A 83 -3.75 -17.73 12.46
CA TYR A 83 -4.02 -16.37 12.00
C TYR A 83 -4.85 -15.67 13.06
N GLU A 84 -4.47 -14.48 13.45
CA GLU A 84 -5.15 -13.75 14.53
C GLU A 84 -5.39 -12.29 14.12
N ILE A 85 -6.57 -11.78 14.49
CA ILE A 85 -6.96 -10.38 14.43
C ILE A 85 -7.14 -9.89 15.85
N HIS A 86 -6.45 -8.84 16.20
CA HIS A 86 -6.32 -8.31 17.55
C HIS A 86 -6.97 -6.93 17.64
N VAL A 87 -7.64 -6.65 18.75
CA VAL A 87 -8.28 -5.35 19.02
C VAL A 87 -7.89 -4.88 20.42
N ASP A 88 -7.33 -3.66 20.47
CA ASP A 88 -7.16 -2.88 21.69
C ASP A 88 -8.27 -1.82 21.72
N ASN A 89 -9.06 -1.77 22.79
CA ASN A 89 -10.15 -0.81 22.95
C ASN A 89 -10.08 -0.03 24.27
N ASN A 90 -9.05 -0.24 25.07
CA ASN A 90 -8.98 0.31 26.41
C ASN A 90 -7.54 0.69 26.83
N ILE A 91 -7.25 1.97 26.87
CA ILE A 91 -5.92 2.47 27.28
C ILE A 91 -5.51 2.11 28.73
N ALA A 92 -6.45 1.64 29.54
CA ALA A 92 -6.16 1.21 30.93
C ALA A 92 -5.63 -0.22 31.01
N THR A 93 -5.82 -1.02 29.97
CA THR A 93 -5.25 -2.36 29.85
C THR A 93 -3.92 -2.31 29.08
N LYS A 94 -3.05 -3.26 29.34
CA LYS A 94 -1.84 -3.43 28.54
C LYS A 94 -2.01 -4.70 27.70
N GLY A 95 -1.97 -4.56 26.40
CA GLY A 95 -2.17 -5.66 25.47
C GLY A 95 -3.55 -5.62 24.82
N ASP A 96 -3.85 -6.64 24.04
CA ASP A 96 -5.15 -6.79 23.39
C ASP A 96 -6.28 -6.94 24.41
N ASP A 97 -7.46 -6.44 24.07
CA ASP A 97 -8.70 -6.71 24.83
C ASP A 97 -9.52 -7.82 24.18
N ILE A 98 -9.55 -7.85 22.83
CA ILE A 98 -10.29 -8.84 22.05
C ILE A 98 -9.36 -9.49 21.03
N VAL A 99 -9.45 -10.82 20.89
CA VAL A 99 -8.68 -11.57 19.90
C VAL A 99 -9.60 -12.53 19.15
N TYR A 100 -9.56 -12.47 17.83
CA TYR A 100 -10.19 -13.44 16.93
C TYR A 100 -9.10 -14.32 16.33
N ARG A 101 -9.21 -15.64 16.53
CA ARG A 101 -8.24 -16.65 16.12
C ARG A 101 -8.84 -17.58 15.10
N PHE A 102 -8.10 -17.81 14.01
CA PHE A 102 -8.49 -18.70 12.91
C PHE A 102 -7.49 -19.81 12.72
N THR A 103 -8.01 -21.03 12.58
CA THR A 103 -7.24 -22.22 12.20
C THR A 103 -7.98 -22.93 11.06
N PHE A 104 -7.23 -23.50 10.12
CA PHE A 104 -7.77 -24.09 8.91
C PHE A 104 -7.46 -25.58 8.85
N LYS A 105 -8.36 -26.34 8.21
CA LYS A 105 -8.22 -27.77 7.96
C LYS A 105 -8.57 -28.08 6.52
N ARG A 106 -7.71 -28.86 5.86
CA ARG A 106 -7.95 -29.38 4.51
C ARG A 106 -8.36 -30.85 4.54
N THR A 107 -9.33 -31.20 3.73
CA THR A 107 -9.79 -32.57 3.55
C THR A 107 -9.68 -32.93 2.07
N ASN A 108 -8.91 -33.98 1.76
CA ASN A 108 -8.85 -34.57 0.43
C ASN A 108 -9.77 -35.81 0.41
N GLU A 109 -10.93 -35.70 -0.24
CA GLU A 109 -11.94 -36.76 -0.26
C GLU A 109 -11.56 -37.89 -1.20
N ASP A 110 -10.86 -37.62 -2.29
CA ASP A 110 -10.39 -38.61 -3.25
C ASP A 110 -8.91 -38.38 -3.61
N PRO A 111 -7.99 -39.07 -2.91
CA PRO A 111 -6.55 -38.89 -3.13
C PRO A 111 -6.07 -39.52 -4.44
N THR A 112 -6.94 -40.15 -5.24
CA THR A 112 -6.57 -40.82 -6.49
C THR A 112 -6.60 -39.92 -7.71
N THR A 113 -7.03 -38.67 -7.55
CA THR A 113 -7.10 -37.66 -8.59
C THR A 113 -6.19 -36.45 -8.29
N PHE A 114 -5.72 -35.80 -9.35
CA PHE A 114 -5.03 -34.50 -9.23
C PHE A 114 -5.99 -33.31 -9.40
N PHE A 115 -7.25 -33.53 -9.70
CA PHE A 115 -8.24 -32.47 -9.81
C PHE A 115 -8.77 -32.04 -8.42
N ASN A 116 -8.81 -30.75 -8.13
CA ASN A 116 -9.43 -30.24 -6.93
C ASN A 116 -10.96 -30.22 -6.98
N ILE A 117 -11.52 -30.17 -8.20
CA ILE A 117 -12.95 -30.23 -8.49
C ILE A 117 -13.15 -31.18 -9.64
N ARG A 118 -14.04 -32.19 -9.47
CA ARG A 118 -14.44 -33.09 -10.55
C ARG A 118 -15.79 -33.78 -10.31
N LEU A 119 -16.48 -34.10 -11.39
CA LEU A 119 -17.69 -34.90 -11.38
C LEU A 119 -18.75 -34.43 -10.37
N GLY A 120 -18.99 -33.10 -10.33
CA GLY A 120 -19.99 -32.49 -9.50
C GLY A 120 -19.58 -32.25 -8.04
N LYS A 121 -18.31 -32.50 -7.68
CA LYS A 121 -17.83 -32.41 -6.31
C LYS A 121 -16.52 -31.62 -6.22
N GLU A 122 -16.43 -30.85 -5.16
CA GLU A 122 -15.15 -30.36 -4.66
C GLU A 122 -14.44 -31.51 -3.95
N ASN A 123 -13.21 -31.82 -4.37
CA ASN A 123 -12.40 -32.90 -3.85
C ASN A 123 -11.49 -32.45 -2.70
N LEU A 124 -10.87 -31.29 -2.86
CA LEU A 124 -9.95 -30.73 -1.87
C LEU A 124 -10.63 -29.56 -1.16
N LYS A 125 -11.27 -29.85 -0.02
CA LYS A 125 -12.05 -28.87 0.75
C LYS A 125 -11.24 -28.23 1.86
N THR A 126 -11.45 -26.93 2.08
CA THR A 126 -10.93 -26.22 3.24
C THR A 126 -12.07 -25.76 4.14
N THR A 127 -11.92 -25.99 5.44
CA THR A 127 -12.81 -25.46 6.47
C THR A 127 -12.01 -24.70 7.50
N TYR A 128 -12.68 -23.83 8.27
CA TYR A 128 -12.03 -23.09 9.36
C TYR A 128 -12.79 -23.21 10.66
N MET A 129 -12.04 -23.04 11.75
CA MET A 129 -12.55 -22.78 13.10
C MET A 129 -12.18 -21.34 13.45
N MET A 130 -13.13 -20.60 14.02
CA MET A 130 -12.91 -19.30 14.61
C MET A 130 -13.17 -19.36 16.11
N GLU A 131 -12.21 -18.91 16.88
CA GLU A 131 -12.29 -18.72 18.33
C GLU A 131 -12.25 -17.23 18.64
N ARG A 132 -12.95 -16.80 19.69
CA ARG A 132 -12.93 -15.43 20.19
C ARG A 132 -12.51 -15.39 21.65
N SER A 133 -11.62 -14.47 21.98
CA SER A 133 -11.30 -14.06 23.36
C SER A 133 -11.82 -12.65 23.60
N MET A 134 -12.33 -12.40 24.82
CA MET A 134 -12.75 -11.08 25.30
C MET A 134 -11.96 -10.67 26.55
N ASP A 135 -10.83 -11.33 26.81
CA ASP A 135 -9.99 -11.14 27.99
C ASP A 135 -8.49 -11.11 27.62
N GLY A 136 -8.19 -10.52 26.47
CA GLY A 136 -6.81 -10.33 26.01
C GLY A 136 -6.09 -11.63 25.62
N GLY A 137 -6.82 -12.65 25.15
CA GLY A 137 -6.24 -13.91 24.72
C GLY A 137 -5.99 -14.92 25.84
N ASN A 138 -6.46 -14.66 27.09
CA ASN A 138 -6.31 -15.59 28.21
C ASN A 138 -7.24 -16.79 28.10
N SER A 139 -8.46 -16.59 27.61
CA SER A 139 -9.42 -17.66 27.32
C SER A 139 -10.06 -17.50 25.96
N PHE A 140 -10.35 -18.61 25.29
CA PHE A 140 -10.95 -18.64 23.96
C PHE A 140 -12.23 -19.46 23.95
N GLN A 141 -13.25 -18.94 23.28
CA GLN A 141 -14.49 -19.62 22.98
C GLN A 141 -14.57 -19.88 21.46
N THR A 142 -14.85 -21.12 21.06
CA THR A 142 -15.16 -21.44 19.66
C THR A 142 -16.51 -20.81 19.30
N VAL A 143 -16.51 -19.92 18.33
CA VAL A 143 -17.71 -19.19 17.87
C VAL A 143 -18.12 -19.56 16.44
N VAL A 144 -17.21 -20.14 15.64
CA VAL A 144 -17.49 -20.83 14.38
C VAL A 144 -16.76 -22.16 14.38
N ASN A 145 -17.48 -23.23 14.10
CA ASN A 145 -16.91 -24.56 13.89
C ASN A 145 -17.25 -25.06 12.49
N ASN A 146 -16.26 -25.52 11.74
CA ASN A 146 -16.41 -25.95 10.34
C ASN A 146 -16.98 -24.89 9.40
N GLY A 147 -16.58 -23.63 9.55
CA GLY A 147 -16.85 -22.58 8.58
C GLY A 147 -16.29 -22.96 7.20
N ILE A 148 -17.00 -22.63 6.14
CA ILE A 148 -16.66 -23.04 4.77
C ILE A 148 -15.71 -22.00 4.16
N VAL A 149 -14.67 -22.46 3.48
CA VAL A 149 -13.84 -21.66 2.56
C VAL A 149 -14.29 -22.01 1.14
N PRO A 150 -14.64 -21.04 0.27
CA PRO A 150 -15.03 -21.34 -1.09
C PRO A 150 -13.85 -21.97 -1.86
N PRO A 151 -14.10 -22.85 -2.82
CA PRO A 151 -13.04 -23.48 -3.61
C PRO A 151 -12.26 -22.46 -4.44
N THR A 152 -11.04 -22.78 -4.82
CA THR A 152 -10.28 -21.94 -5.77
C THR A 152 -11.05 -21.73 -7.07
N ASN A 153 -11.05 -20.50 -7.61
CA ASN A 153 -11.66 -20.19 -8.90
C ASN A 153 -10.79 -20.71 -10.06
N ILE A 154 -10.86 -22.03 -10.30
CA ILE A 154 -10.05 -22.71 -11.34
C ILE A 154 -10.46 -22.25 -12.74
N GLY A 155 -11.77 -22.06 -12.95
CA GLY A 155 -12.31 -21.64 -14.23
C GLY A 155 -13.76 -22.12 -14.44
N PRO A 156 -14.46 -21.62 -15.48
CA PRO A 156 -15.89 -21.85 -15.67
C PRO A 156 -16.26 -23.35 -15.82
N ARG A 157 -15.36 -24.17 -16.35
CA ARG A 157 -15.64 -25.62 -16.45
C ARG A 157 -15.68 -26.26 -15.05
N SER A 158 -14.79 -25.88 -14.15
CA SER A 158 -14.79 -26.40 -12.77
C SER A 158 -15.91 -25.79 -11.91
N ILE A 159 -16.25 -24.53 -12.12
CA ILE A 159 -17.21 -23.80 -11.29
C ILE A 159 -18.64 -24.00 -11.80
N SER A 160 -18.91 -23.68 -13.06
CA SER A 160 -20.29 -23.51 -13.55
C SER A 160 -20.82 -24.68 -14.39
N SER A 161 -19.96 -25.58 -14.88
CA SER A 161 -20.43 -26.68 -15.69
C SER A 161 -20.94 -27.87 -14.85
N LYS A 162 -21.78 -28.75 -15.48
CA LYS A 162 -22.31 -29.97 -14.85
C LYS A 162 -21.21 -30.99 -14.48
N VAL A 163 -20.06 -30.94 -15.10
CA VAL A 163 -18.90 -31.78 -14.73
C VAL A 163 -18.06 -31.20 -13.61
N GLY A 164 -18.26 -29.91 -13.33
CA GLY A 164 -17.72 -29.22 -12.16
C GLY A 164 -18.75 -29.13 -11.03
N LEU A 165 -18.78 -28.01 -10.33
CA LEU A 165 -19.69 -27.81 -9.20
C LEU A 165 -21.13 -27.45 -9.59
N ASN A 166 -21.38 -27.15 -10.86
CA ASN A 166 -22.66 -26.67 -11.37
C ASN A 166 -23.21 -25.45 -10.58
N ALA A 167 -22.32 -24.59 -10.08
CA ALA A 167 -22.68 -23.34 -9.44
C ALA A 167 -23.08 -22.31 -10.53
N PRO A 168 -24.07 -21.43 -10.28
CA PRO A 168 -24.42 -20.38 -11.24
C PRO A 168 -23.22 -19.50 -11.61
N ASP A 169 -22.47 -19.07 -10.61
CA ASP A 169 -21.24 -18.27 -10.72
C ASP A 169 -20.40 -18.40 -9.44
N TYR A 170 -19.24 -17.74 -9.41
CA TYR A 170 -18.37 -17.75 -8.24
C TYR A 170 -18.91 -16.87 -7.10
N ASN A 171 -19.67 -15.79 -7.37
CA ASN A 171 -20.30 -14.97 -6.32
C ASN A 171 -21.22 -15.84 -5.45
N THR A 172 -22.00 -16.72 -6.05
CA THR A 172 -22.85 -17.66 -5.31
C THR A 172 -22.06 -18.54 -4.34
N LEU A 173 -20.83 -18.93 -4.68
CA LEU A 173 -19.95 -19.71 -3.78
C LEU A 173 -19.39 -18.87 -2.66
N MET A 174 -19.03 -17.61 -2.92
CA MET A 174 -18.61 -16.66 -1.89
C MET A 174 -19.74 -16.38 -0.89
N ASP A 175 -20.95 -16.10 -1.39
CA ASP A 175 -22.12 -15.79 -0.55
C ASP A 175 -22.47 -16.96 0.38
N LYS A 176 -22.40 -18.20 -0.14
CA LYS A 176 -22.58 -19.43 0.65
C LYS A 176 -21.51 -19.65 1.72
N ALA A 177 -20.33 -19.08 1.54
CA ALA A 177 -19.24 -19.18 2.50
C ALA A 177 -19.33 -18.13 3.61
N ILE A 178 -20.20 -17.12 3.51
CA ILE A 178 -20.44 -16.17 4.59
C ILE A 178 -21.16 -16.91 5.73
N THR A 179 -20.51 -16.94 6.89
CA THR A 179 -21.02 -17.60 8.09
C THR A 179 -21.36 -16.54 9.14
N THR A 180 -22.49 -16.70 9.85
CA THR A 180 -22.74 -15.94 11.07
C THR A 180 -22.26 -16.76 12.26
N SER A 181 -21.40 -16.18 13.09
CA SER A 181 -20.88 -16.81 14.30
C SER A 181 -21.98 -16.97 15.35
N SER A 182 -21.75 -17.79 16.38
CA SER A 182 -22.67 -17.95 17.52
C SER A 182 -22.82 -16.66 18.33
N THR A 183 -21.96 -15.66 18.12
CA THR A 183 -21.92 -14.37 18.82
C THR A 183 -22.32 -13.19 17.95
N GLY A 184 -22.71 -13.45 16.68
CA GLY A 184 -23.34 -12.48 15.79
C GLY A 184 -22.44 -11.84 14.74
N GLU A 185 -21.13 -12.09 14.75
CA GLU A 185 -20.23 -11.62 13.72
C GLU A 185 -20.51 -12.33 12.38
N LYS A 186 -20.51 -11.58 11.27
CA LYS A 186 -20.41 -12.19 9.94
C LYS A 186 -18.94 -12.44 9.62
N VAL A 187 -18.66 -13.62 9.07
CA VAL A 187 -17.33 -14.11 8.78
C VAL A 187 -17.23 -14.61 7.35
N PHE A 188 -16.21 -14.22 6.64
CA PHE A 188 -15.83 -14.79 5.35
C PHE A 188 -14.34 -15.12 5.38
N CYS A 189 -13.98 -16.33 4.95
CA CYS A 189 -12.60 -16.75 4.72
C CYS A 189 -12.51 -17.32 3.30
N GLY A 190 -11.63 -16.80 2.45
CA GLY A 190 -11.50 -17.34 1.09
C GLY A 190 -10.57 -16.56 0.18
N PRO A 191 -10.31 -17.09 -1.03
CA PRO A 191 -9.58 -16.38 -2.06
C PRO A 191 -10.44 -15.24 -2.62
N VAL A 192 -9.81 -14.09 -2.87
CA VAL A 192 -10.41 -12.91 -3.49
C VAL A 192 -9.41 -12.27 -4.44
N ASP A 193 -9.89 -11.38 -5.30
CA ASP A 193 -9.03 -10.41 -5.98
C ASP A 193 -8.27 -9.58 -4.97
N ASP A 194 -6.98 -9.35 -5.16
CA ASP A 194 -6.19 -8.54 -4.24
C ASP A 194 -6.67 -7.09 -4.30
N PRO A 195 -7.26 -6.54 -3.22
CA PRO A 195 -7.83 -5.20 -3.26
C PRO A 195 -6.78 -4.08 -3.18
N PHE A 196 -5.54 -4.38 -2.83
CA PHE A 196 -4.48 -3.40 -2.79
C PHE A 196 -3.99 -3.07 -4.20
N PHE A 197 -3.49 -1.86 -4.38
CA PHE A 197 -3.03 -1.37 -5.68
C PHE A 197 -1.81 -0.47 -5.50
N VAL A 198 -0.74 -0.74 -6.23
CA VAL A 198 0.51 0.02 -6.16
C VAL A 198 1.45 -0.35 -7.30
N ASP A 199 2.24 0.59 -7.77
CA ASP A 199 3.38 0.30 -8.64
C ASP A 199 4.61 -0.07 -7.81
N LEU A 200 4.66 -1.35 -7.38
CA LEU A 200 5.78 -1.86 -6.58
C LEU A 200 7.12 -1.72 -7.26
N GLY A 201 7.16 -2.07 -8.56
CA GLY A 201 8.38 -1.97 -9.33
C GLY A 201 8.92 -0.55 -9.38
N GLY A 202 8.03 0.45 -9.50
CA GLY A 202 8.40 1.86 -9.48
C GLY A 202 8.85 2.32 -8.09
N ILE A 203 8.07 2.04 -7.05
CA ILE A 203 8.40 2.45 -5.67
C ILE A 203 9.76 1.91 -5.23
N PHE A 204 10.04 0.62 -5.49
CA PHE A 204 11.30 0.01 -5.06
C PHE A 204 12.47 0.18 -6.07
N ASP A 205 12.22 0.78 -7.23
CA ASP A 205 13.29 1.28 -8.11
C ASP A 205 13.64 2.74 -7.72
N LEU A 206 14.10 2.91 -6.48
CA LEU A 206 14.48 4.20 -5.87
C LEU A 206 13.40 5.29 -6.04
N GLY A 207 12.15 4.92 -5.84
CA GLY A 207 11.04 5.88 -5.83
C GLY A 207 10.64 6.40 -7.22
N ASP A 208 10.83 5.63 -8.30
CA ASP A 208 10.34 5.97 -9.65
C ASP A 208 8.81 5.79 -9.74
N ALA A 209 8.08 6.56 -8.94
CA ALA A 209 6.61 6.56 -8.89
C ALA A 209 6.08 8.02 -8.84
N PRO A 210 5.36 8.48 -9.89
CA PRO A 210 5.05 7.75 -11.12
C PRO A 210 6.32 7.48 -11.95
N ARG A 211 6.35 6.36 -12.67
CA ARG A 211 7.52 6.00 -13.47
C ARG A 211 7.88 7.08 -14.48
N ALA A 212 9.16 7.39 -14.58
CA ALA A 212 9.69 8.34 -15.59
C ALA A 212 9.34 7.94 -17.03
N SER A 213 9.10 6.64 -17.27
CA SER A 213 8.60 6.13 -18.55
C SER A 213 7.16 6.53 -18.87
N GLY A 214 6.41 7.08 -17.90
CA GLY A 214 4.98 7.38 -17.99
C GLY A 214 4.07 6.15 -17.97
N LYS A 215 4.60 4.95 -17.68
CA LYS A 215 3.86 3.68 -17.69
C LYS A 215 3.95 3.00 -16.33
N SER A 216 3.27 3.57 -15.34
CA SER A 216 3.09 2.92 -14.04
C SER A 216 2.28 1.64 -14.19
N VAL A 217 2.63 0.61 -13.43
CA VAL A 217 2.03 -0.72 -13.51
C VAL A 217 1.58 -1.15 -12.13
N ASP A 218 0.29 -1.42 -11.98
CA ASP A 218 -0.21 -2.08 -10.79
C ASP A 218 0.37 -3.49 -10.71
N ALA A 219 1.19 -3.74 -9.70
CA ALA A 219 1.88 -5.01 -9.50
C ALA A 219 0.95 -6.12 -9.00
N LEU A 220 -0.21 -5.75 -8.46
CA LEU A 220 -1.21 -6.67 -7.91
C LEU A 220 -2.34 -6.96 -8.90
N LYS A 221 -2.35 -6.27 -10.03
CA LYS A 221 -3.31 -6.51 -11.12
C LYS A 221 -3.35 -7.98 -11.50
N CYS A 222 -4.58 -8.52 -11.56
CA CYS A 222 -4.85 -9.93 -11.85
C CYS A 222 -4.19 -10.92 -10.86
N LYS A 223 -3.93 -10.51 -9.63
CA LYS A 223 -3.46 -11.38 -8.55
C LYS A 223 -4.61 -11.65 -7.59
N ASN A 224 -4.52 -12.79 -6.92
CA ASN A 224 -5.44 -13.12 -5.83
C ASN A 224 -4.70 -13.07 -4.50
N VAL A 225 -5.49 -13.01 -3.43
CA VAL A 225 -5.03 -13.05 -2.04
C VAL A 225 -5.99 -13.90 -1.21
N SER A 226 -5.56 -14.43 -0.08
CA SER A 226 -6.43 -15.16 0.86
C SER A 226 -6.91 -14.20 1.94
N THR A 227 -8.21 -13.99 2.04
CA THR A 227 -8.84 -13.00 2.90
C THR A 227 -9.56 -13.63 4.09
N ILE A 228 -9.39 -13.05 5.27
CA ILE A 228 -10.24 -13.22 6.45
C ILE A 228 -10.98 -11.90 6.66
N ALA A 229 -12.30 -11.90 6.52
CA ALA A 229 -13.14 -10.73 6.73
C ALA A 229 -14.12 -10.97 7.88
N LEU A 230 -14.21 -9.97 8.77
CA LEU A 230 -15.14 -9.92 9.90
C LEU A 230 -16.02 -8.68 9.82
N GLN A 231 -17.32 -8.82 10.07
CA GLN A 231 -18.20 -7.69 10.32
C GLN A 231 -18.80 -7.82 11.71
N ILE A 232 -18.52 -6.84 12.59
CA ILE A 232 -18.70 -6.92 14.05
C ILE A 232 -19.52 -5.73 14.51
N ASP A 233 -20.46 -5.94 15.42
CA ASP A 233 -21.21 -4.83 16.03
C ASP A 233 -20.29 -3.88 16.79
N ILE A 234 -20.47 -2.56 16.61
CA ILE A 234 -19.70 -1.54 17.34
C ILE A 234 -19.80 -1.74 18.84
N SER A 235 -20.96 -2.15 19.35
CA SER A 235 -21.14 -2.44 20.78
C SER A 235 -20.29 -3.60 21.30
N THR A 236 -19.91 -4.55 20.44
CA THR A 236 -18.96 -5.61 20.82
C THR A 236 -17.55 -5.08 20.97
N LEU A 237 -17.15 -4.15 20.11
CA LEU A 237 -15.79 -3.59 20.07
C LEU A 237 -15.61 -2.41 21.04
N GLN A 238 -16.66 -1.71 21.38
CA GLN A 238 -16.63 -0.55 22.27
C GLN A 238 -16.43 -1.02 23.73
N LYS A 239 -15.47 -0.43 24.44
CA LYS A 239 -14.98 -0.88 25.77
C LYS A 239 -16.06 -1.02 26.85
N SER A 240 -17.19 -0.34 26.72
CA SER A 240 -18.32 -0.39 27.67
C SER A 240 -19.57 -0.99 27.04
N HIS A 241 -19.44 -1.63 25.88
CA HIS A 241 -20.51 -2.28 25.12
C HIS A 241 -21.66 -1.35 24.72
N GLN A 242 -21.35 -0.06 24.50
CA GLN A 242 -22.33 0.93 24.10
C GLN A 242 -22.51 0.95 22.59
N ALA A 243 -23.77 0.98 22.15
CA ALA A 243 -24.10 1.19 20.74
C ALA A 243 -23.68 2.60 20.28
N VAL A 244 -23.33 2.76 19.00
CA VAL A 244 -22.84 4.02 18.45
C VAL A 244 -23.87 5.17 18.54
N GLN A 245 -25.18 4.87 18.61
CA GLN A 245 -26.24 5.85 18.84
C GLN A 245 -26.18 6.52 20.21
N LYS A 246 -25.40 5.98 21.15
CA LYS A 246 -25.13 6.58 22.47
C LYS A 246 -23.93 7.52 22.45
N CYS A 247 -23.22 7.59 21.33
CA CYS A 247 -22.10 8.51 21.17
C CYS A 247 -22.55 9.97 21.24
N THR A 248 -21.89 10.77 22.07
CA THR A 248 -22.25 12.19 22.25
C THR A 248 -21.71 13.08 21.13
N ASN A 249 -20.60 12.70 20.54
CA ASN A 249 -20.00 13.40 19.40
C ASN A 249 -18.94 12.50 18.72
N ILE A 250 -18.57 12.83 17.49
CA ILE A 250 -17.62 12.03 16.67
C ILE A 250 -16.18 11.99 17.22
N LEU A 251 -15.87 12.73 18.28
CA LEU A 251 -14.52 12.77 18.89
C LEU A 251 -14.48 12.02 20.23
N ASP A 252 -15.52 11.26 20.57
CA ASP A 252 -15.61 10.49 21.82
C ASP A 252 -14.52 9.43 21.87
N PRO A 253 -13.55 9.52 22.82
CA PRO A 253 -12.42 8.58 22.92
C PRO A 253 -12.88 7.15 23.29
N ASN A 254 -14.11 6.98 23.79
CA ASN A 254 -14.64 5.66 24.14
C ASN A 254 -14.95 4.79 22.91
N TYR A 255 -14.97 5.39 21.72
CA TYR A 255 -15.19 4.69 20.46
C TYR A 255 -13.92 4.51 19.62
N VAL A 256 -12.76 4.74 20.21
CA VAL A 256 -11.47 4.50 19.55
C VAL A 256 -11.00 3.08 19.82
N ILE A 257 -10.62 2.38 18.75
CA ILE A 257 -9.98 1.07 18.80
C ILE A 257 -8.67 1.07 18.03
N GLY A 258 -7.75 0.18 18.41
CA GLY A 258 -6.58 -0.19 17.64
C GLY A 258 -6.76 -1.61 17.10
N VAL A 259 -6.44 -1.84 15.83
CA VAL A 259 -6.58 -3.14 15.17
C VAL A 259 -5.24 -3.53 14.55
N TRP A 260 -4.81 -4.76 14.78
CA TRP A 260 -3.65 -5.34 14.12
C TRP A 260 -3.88 -6.82 13.83
N ALA A 261 -3.08 -7.39 12.95
CA ALA A 261 -3.19 -8.80 12.56
C ALA A 261 -1.84 -9.49 12.67
N SER A 262 -1.87 -10.80 12.88
CA SER A 262 -0.65 -11.61 12.99
C SER A 262 -0.83 -13.00 12.39
N ALA A 263 0.31 -13.63 12.12
CA ALA A 263 0.40 -15.06 11.88
C ALA A 263 1.47 -15.68 12.75
N SER A 264 1.19 -16.88 13.27
CA SER A 264 2.09 -17.63 14.13
C SER A 264 2.30 -19.05 13.64
N ARG A 265 3.51 -19.57 13.84
CA ARG A 265 3.88 -20.96 13.59
C ARG A 265 4.31 -21.65 14.89
N GLN A 266 4.17 -22.97 14.93
CA GLN A 266 4.81 -23.74 16.01
C GLN A 266 6.33 -23.69 15.88
N LYS A 267 7.02 -23.64 17.01
CA LYS A 267 8.46 -23.39 17.12
C LYS A 267 9.33 -24.38 16.37
N ILE A 268 8.88 -25.63 16.24
CA ILE A 268 9.66 -26.74 15.66
C ILE A 268 8.86 -27.33 14.49
N ARG A 269 9.51 -27.48 13.35
CA ARG A 269 9.01 -28.23 12.20
C ARG A 269 9.97 -29.38 11.93
N ILE A 270 9.45 -30.61 11.93
CA ILE A 270 10.20 -31.84 11.71
C ILE A 270 9.78 -32.44 10.37
N LEU A 271 10.74 -32.69 9.51
CA LEU A 271 10.53 -33.44 8.27
C LEU A 271 10.80 -34.92 8.55
N ASN A 272 9.81 -35.76 8.31
CA ASN A 272 9.89 -37.20 8.58
C ASN A 272 10.41 -37.93 7.35
N GLU A 273 11.47 -38.72 7.51
CA GLU A 273 11.98 -39.60 6.47
C GLU A 273 11.07 -40.79 6.29
N ILE A 274 10.70 -41.10 5.05
CA ILE A 274 9.95 -42.31 4.69
C ILE A 274 10.86 -43.20 3.82
N LYS A 275 11.10 -44.42 4.27
CA LYS A 275 11.85 -45.41 3.47
C LYS A 275 10.93 -46.15 2.51
N ALA A 276 11.44 -46.51 1.35
CA ALA A 276 10.65 -47.25 0.35
C ALA A 276 10.09 -48.56 0.89
N SER A 277 10.79 -49.22 1.81
CA SER A 277 10.34 -50.40 2.53
C SER A 277 9.08 -50.19 3.37
N ASP A 278 8.83 -48.96 3.81
CA ASP A 278 7.73 -48.65 4.72
C ASP A 278 6.46 -48.23 3.97
N VAL A 279 6.56 -48.05 2.64
CA VAL A 279 5.44 -47.62 1.80
C VAL A 279 4.47 -48.81 1.56
N THR A 280 3.24 -48.66 2.06
CA THR A 280 2.15 -49.58 1.85
C THR A 280 0.94 -48.83 1.26
N LYS A 281 0.13 -49.55 0.45
CA LYS A 281 -0.93 -48.98 -0.38
C LYS A 281 -1.95 -48.12 0.36
N ASP A 282 -2.29 -48.50 1.57
CA ASP A 282 -3.42 -47.89 2.32
C ASP A 282 -2.97 -47.09 3.54
N LYS A 283 -1.67 -46.84 3.69
CA LYS A 283 -1.11 -46.07 4.84
C LYS A 283 -1.00 -44.61 4.49
N LYS A 284 -1.52 -43.74 5.38
CA LYS A 284 -1.27 -42.32 5.36
C LYS A 284 0.07 -42.03 6.05
N TYR A 285 0.89 -41.19 5.41
CA TYR A 285 2.22 -40.84 5.92
C TYR A 285 2.23 -39.38 6.34
N ASP A 286 2.63 -39.13 7.58
CA ASP A 286 2.86 -37.80 8.08
C ASP A 286 4.30 -37.36 7.73
N LEU A 287 4.44 -36.66 6.63
CA LEU A 287 5.75 -36.19 6.15
C LEU A 287 6.28 -35.02 6.94
N VAL A 288 5.43 -34.31 7.68
CA VAL A 288 5.78 -33.13 8.47
C VAL A 288 5.02 -33.18 9.78
N SER A 289 5.72 -32.99 10.90
CA SER A 289 5.13 -32.70 12.21
C SER A 289 5.57 -31.32 12.71
N ASN A 290 4.70 -30.67 13.48
CA ASN A 290 4.97 -29.36 14.06
C ASN A 290 4.74 -29.43 15.58
N GLU A 291 5.63 -28.84 16.37
CA GLU A 291 5.63 -28.96 17.81
C GLU A 291 6.05 -27.66 18.52
N GLY A 292 5.76 -27.61 19.81
CA GLY A 292 6.18 -26.52 20.67
C GLY A 292 5.22 -25.33 20.69
N LYS A 293 5.67 -24.24 21.30
CA LYS A 293 4.88 -23.00 21.42
C LYS A 293 4.64 -22.36 20.06
N TRP A 294 3.52 -21.65 19.93
CA TRP A 294 3.26 -20.76 18.82
C TRP A 294 4.17 -19.53 18.92
N ILE A 295 4.80 -19.19 17.82
CA ILE A 295 5.73 -18.05 17.68
C ILE A 295 5.19 -17.18 16.57
N GLN A 296 5.00 -15.89 16.84
CA GLN A 296 4.61 -14.92 15.84
C GLN A 296 5.73 -14.77 14.80
N VAL A 297 5.38 -14.80 13.52
CA VAL A 297 6.32 -14.71 12.40
C VAL A 297 5.94 -13.60 11.42
N SER A 298 4.73 -13.03 11.55
CA SER A 298 4.25 -11.90 10.78
C SER A 298 3.33 -11.05 11.62
N ARG A 299 3.39 -9.74 11.47
CA ARG A 299 2.43 -8.78 12.02
C ARG A 299 2.18 -7.64 11.04
N LEU A 300 0.98 -7.11 11.09
CA LEU A 300 0.60 -5.92 10.33
C LEU A 300 -0.38 -5.07 11.14
N GLY A 301 -0.08 -3.79 11.26
CA GLY A 301 -0.96 -2.75 11.77
C GLY A 301 -1.20 -1.68 10.72
N MET A 302 -0.41 -0.61 10.74
CA MET A 302 -0.45 0.44 9.72
C MET A 302 0.13 -0.09 8.39
N PRO A 303 -0.46 0.28 7.25
CA PRO A 303 0.09 -0.09 5.95
C PRO A 303 1.50 0.47 5.77
N LEU A 304 2.31 -0.20 4.97
CA LEU A 304 3.65 0.20 4.52
C LEU A 304 4.69 0.44 5.64
N THR A 305 4.38 0.19 6.91
CA THR A 305 5.33 0.39 8.02
C THR A 305 6.54 -0.51 7.87
N ASN A 306 6.34 -1.82 7.77
CA ASN A 306 7.45 -2.77 7.65
C ASN A 306 8.10 -2.72 6.26
N GLU A 307 7.39 -2.26 5.24
CA GLU A 307 7.86 -2.19 3.86
C GLU A 307 8.79 -1.00 3.60
N ALA A 308 8.37 0.20 4.05
CA ALA A 308 8.98 1.46 3.66
C ALA A 308 9.62 2.25 4.81
N VAL A 309 9.28 1.94 6.07
CA VAL A 309 9.81 2.63 7.25
C VAL A 309 10.88 1.79 7.95
N ILE A 310 10.63 0.50 8.18
CA ILE A 310 11.56 -0.38 8.87
C ILE A 310 12.64 -0.87 7.89
N PRO A 311 13.94 -0.69 8.17
CA PRO A 311 15.01 -1.12 7.27
C PRO A 311 15.17 -2.64 7.24
N VAL A 312 15.68 -3.16 6.13
CA VAL A 312 15.82 -4.61 5.85
C VAL A 312 16.40 -5.40 7.02
N GLY A 313 17.41 -4.88 7.70
CA GLY A 313 18.09 -5.57 8.80
C GLY A 313 17.23 -5.76 10.07
N TYR A 314 16.07 -5.12 10.15
CA TYR A 314 15.19 -5.17 11.32
C TYR A 314 13.77 -5.68 11.02
N LYS A 315 13.43 -5.93 9.76
CA LYS A 315 12.08 -6.33 9.34
C LYS A 315 11.61 -7.63 9.99
N ASP A 316 12.47 -8.65 10.07
CA ASP A 316 12.15 -9.92 10.75
C ASP A 316 11.97 -9.73 12.27
N LEU A 317 12.80 -8.87 12.89
CA LEU A 317 12.64 -8.53 14.30
C LEU A 317 11.30 -7.79 14.54
N TRP A 318 10.94 -6.86 13.63
CA TRP A 318 9.66 -6.17 13.67
C TRP A 318 8.49 -7.15 13.64
N ASN A 319 8.49 -8.13 12.74
CA ASN A 319 7.48 -9.17 12.65
C ASN A 319 7.39 -10.09 13.89
N ALA A 320 8.48 -10.25 14.63
CA ALA A 320 8.53 -11.08 15.81
C ALA A 320 8.03 -10.38 17.10
N LEU A 321 7.88 -9.04 17.08
CA LEU A 321 7.42 -8.22 18.20
C LEU A 321 5.92 -7.91 18.07
N THR A 322 5.28 -7.57 19.18
CA THR A 322 3.91 -7.05 19.18
C THR A 322 3.91 -5.52 19.15
N PRO A 323 2.80 -4.85 18.78
CA PRO A 323 2.69 -3.39 18.87
C PRO A 323 3.00 -2.83 20.27
N TYR A 324 2.77 -3.59 21.32
CA TYR A 324 3.05 -3.20 22.70
C TYR A 324 4.53 -3.19 23.06
N ASP A 325 5.37 -3.77 22.20
CA ASP A 325 6.84 -3.77 22.33
C ASP A 325 7.47 -2.55 21.61
N ASP A 326 6.71 -1.81 20.79
CA ASP A 326 7.25 -0.71 19.99
C ASP A 326 7.79 0.44 20.84
N LEU A 327 7.07 0.83 21.92
CA LEU A 327 7.54 1.85 22.84
C LEU A 327 8.74 1.38 23.70
N PRO A 328 8.75 0.17 24.27
CA PRO A 328 9.94 -0.38 24.93
C PRO A 328 11.18 -0.47 24.03
N THR A 329 10.99 -0.68 22.73
CA THR A 329 12.08 -0.80 21.74
C THR A 329 12.32 0.47 20.93
N ILE A 330 11.77 1.61 21.35
CA ILE A 330 11.87 2.91 20.67
C ILE A 330 13.31 3.34 20.38
N GLY A 331 14.27 2.96 21.24
CA GLY A 331 15.71 3.18 21.02
C GLY A 331 16.25 2.51 19.77
N THR A 332 15.62 1.43 19.29
CA THR A 332 15.97 0.72 18.07
C THR A 332 15.20 1.25 16.86
N PHE A 333 13.89 1.46 17.00
CA PHE A 333 13.01 1.73 15.86
C PHE A 333 12.58 3.19 15.72
N GLY A 334 12.51 3.96 16.81
CA GLY A 334 11.92 5.30 16.81
C GLY A 334 12.53 6.25 15.79
N ASN A 335 13.85 6.15 15.57
CA ASN A 335 14.54 7.01 14.62
C ASN A 335 14.03 6.86 13.17
N TYR A 336 13.55 5.68 12.76
CA TYR A 336 13.04 5.45 11.40
C TYR A 336 11.70 6.17 11.16
N PHE A 337 10.91 6.37 12.21
CA PHE A 337 9.69 7.18 12.15
C PHE A 337 9.99 8.67 12.23
N TYR A 338 10.98 9.07 13.03
CA TYR A 338 11.33 10.49 13.21
C TYR A 338 12.14 11.07 12.06
N ASN A 339 12.90 10.21 11.37
CA ASN A 339 13.77 10.54 10.26
C ASN A 339 13.60 9.51 9.14
N PRO A 340 12.41 9.41 8.52
CA PRO A 340 12.15 8.36 7.54
C PRO A 340 13.07 8.47 6.33
N GLU A 341 13.49 7.34 5.79
CA GLU A 341 14.37 7.29 4.62
C GLU A 341 13.77 8.03 3.42
N LEU A 342 12.47 7.88 3.18
CA LEU A 342 11.78 8.57 2.09
C LEU A 342 11.91 10.10 2.16
N ALA A 343 11.99 10.68 3.37
CA ALA A 343 12.21 12.12 3.52
C ALA A 343 13.59 12.58 3.01
N LEU A 344 14.60 11.71 3.02
CA LEU A 344 15.91 12.02 2.43
C LEU A 344 15.80 12.18 0.92
N TYR A 345 15.03 11.32 0.26
CA TYR A 345 14.83 11.38 -1.20
C TYR A 345 13.98 12.56 -1.66
N MET A 346 13.23 13.16 -0.75
CA MET A 346 12.48 14.40 -0.95
C MET A 346 13.27 15.65 -0.59
N ASP A 347 14.51 15.54 -0.09
CA ASP A 347 15.36 16.64 0.30
C ASP A 347 16.50 16.88 -0.71
N ASP A 348 16.31 17.86 -1.61
CA ASP A 348 17.28 18.19 -2.65
C ASP A 348 18.64 18.62 -2.13
N ALA A 349 18.71 19.17 -0.90
CA ALA A 349 20.00 19.55 -0.30
C ALA A 349 20.83 18.35 0.12
N GLN A 350 20.20 17.20 0.39
CA GLN A 350 20.87 15.96 0.77
C GLN A 350 21.14 15.06 -0.46
N PHE A 351 20.16 14.90 -1.34
CA PHE A 351 20.26 13.99 -2.48
C PHE A 351 20.26 14.68 -3.85
N GLY A 352 20.31 16.02 -3.90
CA GLY A 352 20.48 16.76 -5.15
C GLY A 352 19.42 16.46 -6.21
N ALA A 353 18.14 16.29 -5.79
CA ALA A 353 17.04 15.90 -6.67
C ALA A 353 17.26 14.54 -7.37
N ALA A 354 17.96 13.59 -6.75
CA ALA A 354 18.26 12.28 -7.31
C ALA A 354 16.99 11.43 -7.59
N VAL A 355 15.87 11.74 -6.96
CA VAL A 355 14.57 11.08 -7.19
C VAL A 355 13.59 12.08 -7.83
N PRO A 356 13.61 12.24 -9.18
CA PRO A 356 12.77 13.24 -9.88
C PRO A 356 11.27 13.02 -9.70
N ALA A 357 10.82 11.78 -9.58
CA ALA A 357 9.41 11.46 -9.37
C ALA A 357 8.84 12.11 -8.10
N PHE A 358 9.67 12.33 -7.08
CA PHE A 358 9.27 12.99 -5.84
C PHE A 358 9.41 14.52 -5.87
N ALA A 359 9.68 15.13 -7.02
CA ALA A 359 9.78 16.59 -7.12
C ALA A 359 8.57 17.35 -6.55
N PRO A 360 7.31 16.92 -6.77
CA PRO A 360 6.16 17.56 -6.13
C PRO A 360 6.14 17.42 -4.61
N LEU A 361 6.76 16.39 -4.07
CA LEU A 361 6.77 16.03 -2.65
C LEU A 361 7.95 16.64 -1.90
N ARG A 362 8.72 17.59 -2.50
CA ARG A 362 9.90 18.17 -1.83
C ARG A 362 9.56 18.59 -0.40
N ILE A 363 10.32 17.99 0.54
CA ILE A 363 9.98 18.06 1.96
C ILE A 363 9.90 19.48 2.48
N GLN A 364 8.94 19.73 3.36
CA GLN A 364 8.87 20.94 4.16
C GLN A 364 10.07 20.98 5.11
N LYS A 365 11.09 21.78 4.78
CA LYS A 365 12.31 21.91 5.60
C LYS A 365 12.15 22.85 6.76
N LYS A 366 11.34 23.89 6.61
CA LYS A 366 11.12 24.93 7.61
C LYS A 366 9.64 25.20 7.76
N SER A 367 9.25 25.67 8.93
CA SER A 367 7.92 26.17 9.21
C SER A 367 8.02 27.49 9.94
N LEU A 368 7.30 28.50 9.46
CA LEU A 368 7.25 29.84 10.07
C LEU A 368 8.66 30.43 10.34
N GLY A 369 9.65 29.99 9.55
CA GLY A 369 11.04 30.43 9.64
C GLY A 369 11.86 29.87 10.79
N SER A 370 11.27 29.17 11.77
CA SER A 370 11.93 28.79 13.02
C SER A 370 12.03 27.30 13.31
N PHE A 371 11.16 26.46 12.70
CA PHE A 371 11.11 25.01 12.97
C PHE A 371 11.63 24.22 11.76
N GLY A 372 12.58 23.33 12.00
CA GLY A 372 13.17 22.47 10.94
C GLY A 372 12.59 21.07 10.97
N PHE A 373 12.08 20.56 9.83
CA PHE A 373 11.43 19.24 9.69
C PHE A 373 12.17 18.27 8.75
N GLY A 374 13.30 18.68 8.17
CA GLY A 374 14.19 17.77 7.46
C GLY A 374 14.86 16.77 8.41
N ASN A 375 15.32 15.64 7.92
CA ASN A 375 15.99 14.62 8.72
C ASN A 375 17.20 15.23 9.46
N GLY A 376 17.33 14.83 10.73
CA GLY A 376 18.37 15.37 11.62
C GLY A 376 18.07 16.75 12.23
N GLN A 377 16.94 17.39 11.88
CA GLN A 377 16.50 18.64 12.49
C GLN A 377 15.73 18.38 13.79
N ASP A 378 15.49 19.41 14.58
CA ASP A 378 14.88 19.28 15.91
C ASP A 378 13.34 19.35 15.92
N GLY A 379 12.69 19.70 14.79
CA GLY A 379 11.24 19.89 14.75
C GLY A 379 10.76 20.88 15.82
N LEU A 380 9.80 20.45 16.63
CA LEU A 380 9.28 21.23 17.76
C LEU A 380 10.01 20.95 19.08
N PHE A 381 11.08 20.14 19.10
CA PHE A 381 11.75 19.74 20.34
C PHE A 381 12.25 20.94 21.16
N GLY A 382 12.68 22.03 20.50
CA GLY A 382 13.09 23.24 21.17
C GLY A 382 12.03 23.90 22.08
N LEU A 383 10.77 23.47 21.95
CA LEU A 383 9.66 23.91 22.82
C LEU A 383 9.49 23.06 24.08
N LYS A 384 10.17 21.91 24.19
CA LYS A 384 10.03 20.99 25.33
C LYS A 384 10.26 21.73 26.65
N GLY A 385 9.33 21.60 27.61
CA GLY A 385 9.38 22.31 28.88
C GLY A 385 8.91 23.77 28.83
N ASN A 386 8.58 24.32 27.66
CA ASN A 386 8.11 25.70 27.55
C ASN A 386 6.69 25.85 28.11
N ALA A 387 6.46 26.95 28.86
CA ALA A 387 5.14 27.29 29.43
C ALA A 387 4.03 27.43 28.34
N ALA A 388 4.39 27.79 27.11
CA ALA A 388 3.47 27.89 25.97
C ALA A 388 2.81 26.53 25.60
N LEU A 389 3.41 25.40 26.01
CA LEU A 389 2.84 24.06 25.77
C LEU A 389 1.75 23.69 26.77
N LYS A 390 1.51 24.45 27.83
CA LYS A 390 0.49 24.17 28.85
C LYS A 390 -0.90 24.06 28.20
N GLY A 391 -1.57 22.97 28.46
CA GLY A 391 -2.91 22.68 27.88
C GLY A 391 -2.89 22.17 26.44
N THR A 392 -1.72 21.85 25.89
CA THR A 392 -1.56 21.17 24.60
C THR A 392 -1.19 19.70 24.79
N ALA A 393 -1.28 18.91 23.73
CA ALA A 393 -0.81 17.50 23.73
C ALA A 393 0.71 17.41 23.96
N LEU A 394 1.47 18.45 23.65
CA LEU A 394 2.93 18.49 23.75
C LEU A 394 3.42 18.87 25.16
N ALA A 395 2.53 19.22 26.08
CA ALA A 395 2.90 19.49 27.47
C ALA A 395 3.43 18.22 28.15
N GLU A 396 4.44 18.34 29.00
CA GLU A 396 5.02 17.19 29.73
C GLU A 396 3.97 16.47 30.59
N ALA A 397 3.04 17.22 31.18
CA ALA A 397 1.90 16.69 31.95
C ALA A 397 0.83 15.97 31.09
N ALA A 398 0.94 16.05 29.76
CA ALA A 398 0.07 15.35 28.80
C ALA A 398 0.90 14.25 28.11
N PHE A 399 1.31 14.46 26.86
CA PHE A 399 1.99 13.47 26.04
C PHE A 399 3.34 13.95 25.50
N GLY A 400 3.90 15.03 26.09
CA GLY A 400 5.16 15.62 25.64
C GLY A 400 6.35 14.66 25.65
N GLY A 401 6.37 13.73 26.60
CA GLY A 401 7.40 12.67 26.64
C GLY A 401 7.39 11.76 25.42
N LEU A 402 6.21 11.50 24.82
CA LEU A 402 6.05 10.68 23.62
C LEU A 402 6.19 11.47 22.32
N LEU A 403 5.68 12.72 22.30
CA LEU A 403 5.54 13.52 21.10
C LEU A 403 6.72 14.48 20.88
N LEU A 404 7.53 14.73 21.92
CA LEU A 404 8.80 15.46 21.85
C LEU A 404 9.89 14.63 22.55
N PRO A 405 10.25 13.46 22.02
CA PRO A 405 11.10 12.49 22.72
C PRO A 405 12.52 13.01 22.90
N ALA A 406 13.19 13.44 21.84
CA ALA A 406 14.59 13.83 21.83
C ALA A 406 14.87 14.92 20.78
N LYS A 407 16.08 15.48 20.81
CA LYS A 407 16.64 16.23 19.67
C LYS A 407 16.74 15.32 18.44
N ALA A 408 16.83 15.92 17.27
CA ALA A 408 16.91 15.24 15.99
C ALA A 408 15.74 14.26 15.75
N SER A 409 14.54 14.60 16.25
CA SER A 409 13.30 13.84 16.04
C SER A 409 12.24 14.72 15.34
N PRO A 410 12.52 15.27 14.13
CA PRO A 410 11.72 16.33 13.53
C PRO A 410 10.27 15.92 13.28
N ARG A 411 10.05 14.67 12.92
CA ARG A 411 8.72 14.15 12.52
C ARG A 411 7.98 13.44 13.66
N SER A 412 8.42 13.65 14.93
CA SER A 412 7.73 13.10 16.10
C SER A 412 6.35 13.76 16.34
N VAL A 413 6.11 14.93 15.77
CA VAL A 413 4.86 15.68 15.92
C VAL A 413 3.78 15.28 14.90
N ASP A 414 4.14 14.65 13.80
CA ASP A 414 3.20 14.29 12.75
C ASP A 414 3.25 12.80 12.34
N LEU A 415 4.38 12.28 11.86
CA LEU A 415 4.46 10.88 11.43
C LEU A 415 4.36 9.91 12.61
N TRP A 416 5.01 10.20 13.72
CA TRP A 416 4.92 9.36 14.90
C TRP A 416 3.49 9.16 15.44
N PRO A 417 2.64 10.19 15.58
CA PRO A 417 1.22 9.99 15.89
C PRO A 417 0.47 9.10 14.90
N ILE A 418 0.75 9.22 13.61
CA ILE A 418 0.11 8.39 12.59
C ILE A 418 0.44 6.92 12.83
N PHE A 419 1.71 6.58 12.98
CA PHE A 419 2.18 5.19 13.06
C PHE A 419 2.15 4.57 14.47
N HIS A 420 2.07 5.38 15.53
CA HIS A 420 2.22 4.85 16.89
C HIS A 420 1.10 5.22 17.86
N THR A 421 0.83 6.51 18.09
CA THR A 421 -0.07 6.90 19.18
C THR A 421 -1.51 7.15 18.75
N GLY A 422 -1.76 7.36 17.46
CA GLY A 422 -2.95 8.03 16.98
C GLY A 422 -2.91 9.54 17.25
N VAL A 423 -3.88 10.26 16.70
CA VAL A 423 -3.97 11.73 16.73
C VAL A 423 -4.98 12.17 17.79
N PRO A 424 -4.58 12.88 18.86
CA PRO A 424 -5.51 13.41 19.88
C PRO A 424 -6.22 14.66 19.37
N ASN A 425 -7.46 14.89 19.80
CA ASN A 425 -8.16 16.16 19.57
C ASN A 425 -7.71 17.26 20.56
N LEU A 426 -6.42 17.57 20.57
CA LEU A 426 -5.80 18.63 21.39
C LEU A 426 -4.86 19.47 20.53
N ALA A 427 -4.64 20.72 20.86
CA ALA A 427 -3.61 21.51 20.19
C ALA A 427 -2.23 20.81 20.33
N PRO A 428 -1.38 20.77 19.31
CA PRO A 428 -1.53 21.39 17.99
C PRO A 428 -2.34 20.58 16.96
N TYR A 429 -2.83 19.40 17.29
CA TYR A 429 -3.44 18.41 16.37
C TYR A 429 -4.85 18.76 15.86
N GLN A 430 -5.37 19.92 16.24
CA GLN A 430 -6.59 20.46 15.63
C GLN A 430 -6.24 21.16 14.32
N LEU A 431 -7.17 21.19 13.36
CA LEU A 431 -6.93 21.90 12.10
C LEU A 431 -6.58 23.36 12.35
N ALA A 432 -5.78 23.92 11.48
CA ALA A 432 -5.34 25.30 11.54
C ALA A 432 -6.49 26.32 11.35
N THR A 433 -7.68 25.85 10.91
CA THR A 433 -8.89 26.66 10.86
C THR A 433 -9.19 27.31 12.22
N GLY A 434 -9.29 28.63 12.24
CA GLY A 434 -9.55 29.41 13.46
C GLY A 434 -8.34 29.60 14.37
N LYS A 435 -7.15 29.08 14.05
CA LYS A 435 -5.93 29.41 14.79
C LYS A 435 -5.50 30.85 14.48
N PRO A 436 -5.02 31.59 15.50
CA PRO A 436 -4.34 32.87 15.25
C PRO A 436 -3.16 32.67 14.29
N ALA A 437 -3.04 33.57 13.33
CA ALA A 437 -1.98 33.50 12.34
C ALA A 437 -0.60 33.41 13.00
N GLY A 438 0.22 32.44 12.57
CA GLY A 438 1.57 32.23 13.09
C GLY A 438 1.67 31.55 14.46
N ASN A 439 0.56 31.08 15.04
CA ASN A 439 0.58 30.32 16.29
C ASN A 439 0.05 28.87 16.09
N PRO A 440 0.91 27.90 15.72
CA PRO A 440 0.51 26.52 15.53
C PRO A 440 0.04 25.83 16.82
N LEU A 441 0.46 26.32 17.98
CA LEU A 441 0.11 25.76 19.30
C LEU A 441 -1.28 26.21 19.79
N ALA A 442 -1.91 27.17 19.13
CA ALA A 442 -3.25 27.60 19.48
C ALA A 442 -4.30 26.50 19.19
N LYS A 443 -5.42 26.60 19.89
CA LYS A 443 -6.61 25.79 19.56
C LYS A 443 -7.10 26.14 18.16
N GLY A 444 -7.44 25.13 17.39
CA GLY A 444 -8.03 25.24 16.07
C GLY A 444 -9.37 24.53 15.99
N LYS A 445 -9.78 24.17 14.76
CA LYS A 445 -11.00 23.40 14.54
C LYS A 445 -10.83 21.98 15.08
N PRO A 446 -11.73 21.50 15.97
CA PRO A 446 -11.80 20.08 16.33
C PRO A 446 -11.94 19.24 15.07
N PHE A 447 -11.12 18.20 14.93
CA PHE A 447 -11.06 17.45 13.69
C PHE A 447 -11.15 15.95 13.90
N ILE A 448 -10.12 15.30 14.40
CA ILE A 448 -10.08 13.85 14.61
C ILE A 448 -9.67 13.52 16.05
N ASN A 449 -10.15 12.41 16.55
CA ASN A 449 -9.63 11.75 17.72
C ASN A 449 -9.60 10.25 17.48
N ASN A 450 -8.44 9.71 17.16
CA ASN A 450 -8.19 8.28 17.11
C ASN A 450 -7.00 7.89 18.01
N PHE A 451 -6.81 8.66 19.08
CA PHE A 451 -5.71 8.55 20.01
C PHE A 451 -5.83 7.33 20.93
N LEU A 452 -4.85 6.43 20.85
CA LEU A 452 -4.70 5.24 21.67
C LEU A 452 -3.21 5.01 21.93
N PRO A 453 -2.61 5.68 22.95
CA PRO A 453 -1.16 5.82 23.07
C PRO A 453 -0.43 4.62 23.64
N ASN A 454 -1.12 3.64 24.22
CA ASN A 454 -0.51 2.47 24.86
C ASN A 454 -0.15 1.32 23.91
N GLY A 455 -0.63 1.38 22.66
CA GLY A 455 -0.23 0.49 21.59
C GLY A 455 0.75 1.17 20.62
N GLY A 456 1.39 0.40 19.78
CA GLY A 456 2.29 0.86 18.71
C GLY A 456 1.65 0.83 17.33
N ASP A 457 2.27 0.10 16.42
CA ASP A 457 1.83 -0.08 15.04
C ASP A 457 0.47 -0.82 14.96
N MET A 458 -0.60 -0.05 14.90
CA MET A 458 -2.00 -0.51 14.78
C MET A 458 -2.78 0.44 13.87
N LEU A 459 -3.74 -0.07 13.11
CA LEU A 459 -4.81 0.76 12.53
C LEU A 459 -5.69 1.30 13.65
N ARG A 460 -5.68 2.60 13.85
CA ARG A 460 -6.54 3.25 14.84
C ARG A 460 -7.78 3.77 14.17
N LEU A 461 -8.93 3.30 14.64
CA LEU A 461 -10.24 3.66 14.12
C LEU A 461 -11.11 4.28 15.19
N ASN A 462 -11.58 5.50 14.95
CA ASN A 462 -12.67 6.07 15.70
C ASN A 462 -14.00 5.63 15.08
N MET A 463 -14.67 4.68 15.71
CA MET A 463 -15.92 4.09 15.26
C MET A 463 -17.13 5.04 15.32
N ALA A 464 -16.99 6.18 16.00
CA ALA A 464 -18.06 7.20 16.07
C ALA A 464 -18.19 7.98 14.75
N VAL A 465 -17.11 8.10 13.97
CA VAL A 465 -17.14 8.79 12.67
C VAL A 465 -18.00 8.00 11.69
N PRO A 466 -19.08 8.60 11.12
CA PRO A 466 -19.92 7.89 10.16
C PRO A 466 -19.21 7.67 8.82
N PRO A 467 -19.55 6.60 8.09
CA PRO A 467 -18.96 6.33 6.79
C PRO A 467 -19.41 7.38 5.76
N THR A 468 -18.49 7.79 4.90
CA THR A 468 -18.79 8.59 3.72
C THR A 468 -19.38 7.68 2.64
N PRO A 469 -20.58 7.97 2.09
CA PRO A 469 -21.16 7.14 1.05
C PRO A 469 -20.24 7.02 -0.16
N ARG A 470 -19.96 5.79 -0.58
CA ARG A 470 -19.01 5.49 -1.64
C ARG A 470 -19.44 5.96 -3.05
N ASP A 471 -20.73 6.14 -3.24
CA ASP A 471 -21.34 6.70 -4.45
C ASP A 471 -21.52 8.24 -4.40
N SER A 472 -21.15 8.87 -3.29
CA SER A 472 -21.17 10.32 -3.14
C SER A 472 -20.08 10.99 -3.97
N LYS A 473 -20.41 12.17 -4.54
CA LYS A 473 -19.41 13.06 -5.17
C LYS A 473 -18.34 13.57 -4.20
N ASP A 474 -18.61 13.49 -2.90
CA ASP A 474 -17.71 13.95 -1.85
C ASP A 474 -16.73 12.85 -1.39
N PHE A 475 -16.93 11.62 -1.87
CA PHE A 475 -16.03 10.50 -1.56
C PHE A 475 -14.67 10.69 -2.24
N SER A 476 -13.60 10.42 -1.49
CA SER A 476 -12.22 10.48 -1.98
C SER A 476 -11.39 9.35 -1.38
N SER A 477 -10.53 8.75 -2.20
CA SER A 477 -9.52 7.78 -1.77
C SER A 477 -8.35 8.40 -0.99
N LEU A 478 -8.35 9.72 -0.79
CA LEU A 478 -7.33 10.43 -0.01
C LEU A 478 -7.68 10.57 1.48
N GLY A 479 -8.72 9.90 1.94
CA GLY A 479 -9.06 9.80 3.36
C GLY A 479 -8.99 11.13 4.12
N LEU A 480 -8.30 11.12 5.26
CA LEU A 480 -8.17 12.29 6.13
C LEU A 480 -7.48 13.49 5.48
N ILE A 481 -6.65 13.30 4.46
CA ILE A 481 -6.05 14.43 3.72
C ILE A 481 -7.15 15.25 3.04
N GLN A 482 -8.08 14.57 2.34
CA GLN A 482 -9.21 15.27 1.72
C GLN A 482 -10.10 15.95 2.74
N ALA A 483 -10.42 15.27 3.84
CA ALA A 483 -11.21 15.86 4.92
C ALA A 483 -10.53 17.09 5.54
N ALA A 484 -9.21 17.07 5.73
CA ALA A 484 -8.45 18.20 6.26
C ALA A 484 -8.47 19.40 5.29
N VAL A 485 -8.25 19.18 4.01
CA VAL A 485 -8.33 20.23 2.98
C VAL A 485 -9.74 20.84 2.96
N THR A 486 -10.79 20.01 3.00
CA THR A 486 -12.18 20.47 3.07
C THR A 486 -12.43 21.30 4.32
N GLY A 487 -11.97 20.85 5.48
CA GLY A 487 -12.13 21.57 6.75
C GLY A 487 -11.34 22.88 6.85
N LEU A 488 -10.31 23.04 6.01
CA LEU A 488 -9.52 24.29 5.93
C LEU A 488 -10.12 25.31 4.97
N LEU A 489 -10.74 24.85 3.86
CA LEU A 489 -11.07 25.71 2.73
C LEU A 489 -12.56 25.88 2.44
N ASP A 490 -13.39 24.86 2.73
CA ASP A 490 -14.82 24.93 2.46
C ASP A 490 -15.54 25.75 3.55
N PRO A 491 -16.22 26.83 3.18
CA PRO A 491 -16.99 27.64 4.12
C PRO A 491 -18.01 26.85 4.96
N ALA A 492 -18.57 25.76 4.42
CA ALA A 492 -19.49 24.89 5.15
C ALA A 492 -18.82 24.17 6.33
N TYR A 493 -17.52 23.97 6.27
CA TYR A 493 -16.73 23.25 7.27
C TYR A 493 -15.63 24.13 7.91
N ALA A 494 -15.44 25.35 7.45
CA ALA A 494 -14.37 26.24 7.91
C ALA A 494 -14.65 26.94 9.26
N ASN A 495 -15.48 26.39 10.13
CA ASN A 495 -15.74 26.92 11.47
C ASN A 495 -15.11 26.04 12.56
N THR A 496 -15.11 26.50 13.82
CA THR A 496 -14.47 25.82 14.95
C THR A 496 -15.39 24.86 15.70
N THR A 497 -16.55 24.53 15.18
CA THR A 497 -17.44 23.52 15.77
C THR A 497 -17.04 22.12 15.40
N ILE A 498 -17.47 21.13 16.20
CA ILE A 498 -17.32 19.70 15.87
C ILE A 498 -18.29 19.39 14.72
N GLN A 499 -17.73 18.93 13.61
CA GLN A 499 -18.50 18.57 12.41
C GLN A 499 -17.95 17.27 11.83
N ASN A 500 -18.85 16.43 11.33
CA ASN A 500 -18.43 15.36 10.42
C ASN A 500 -18.14 15.97 9.05
N ILE A 501 -16.90 15.79 8.59
CA ILE A 501 -16.45 16.20 7.26
C ILE A 501 -16.34 14.93 6.41
N PRO A 502 -16.81 14.93 5.16
CA PRO A 502 -16.62 13.77 4.28
C PRO A 502 -15.18 13.27 4.24
N ASN A 503 -14.98 11.96 4.26
CA ASN A 503 -13.70 11.24 4.30
C ASN A 503 -12.96 11.26 5.64
N MET A 504 -13.56 11.74 6.72
CA MET A 504 -12.98 11.56 8.06
C MET A 504 -12.92 10.08 8.48
N ASP A 505 -13.69 9.20 7.83
CA ASP A 505 -13.70 7.74 7.98
C ASP A 505 -12.60 7.01 7.19
N GLY A 506 -11.72 7.75 6.51
CA GLY A 506 -10.62 7.20 5.72
C GLY A 506 -9.26 7.31 6.41
N PHE A 507 -8.27 6.62 5.85
CA PHE A 507 -6.90 6.53 6.38
C PHE A 507 -6.29 7.91 6.70
N PRO A 508 -5.62 8.09 7.86
CA PRO A 508 -5.28 7.12 8.90
C PRO A 508 -6.33 6.97 10.03
N ASN A 509 -7.60 7.28 9.81
CA ASN A 509 -8.69 6.91 10.73
C ASN A 509 -9.31 5.57 10.29
N GLY A 510 -8.68 4.47 10.64
CA GLY A 510 -8.86 3.18 10.00
C GLY A 510 -8.26 3.16 8.59
N ARG A 511 -8.69 2.20 7.77
CA ARG A 511 -8.31 2.07 6.36
C ARG A 511 -9.47 1.43 5.61
N ARG A 512 -10.01 2.14 4.61
CA ARG A 512 -11.00 1.60 3.67
C ARG A 512 -10.27 0.88 2.53
N LEU A 513 -10.96 0.01 1.82
CA LEU A 513 -10.39 -0.71 0.66
C LEU A 513 -9.97 0.24 -0.48
N GLU A 514 -10.65 1.37 -0.61
CA GLU A 514 -10.39 2.38 -1.65
C GLU A 514 -9.31 3.39 -1.29
N ASP A 515 -8.80 3.39 -0.05
CA ASP A 515 -7.81 4.39 0.39
C ASP A 515 -6.46 4.17 -0.31
N ASP A 516 -6.01 5.19 -1.03
CA ASP A 516 -4.69 5.23 -1.68
C ASP A 516 -3.61 5.53 -0.64
N VAL A 517 -3.30 4.51 0.18
CA VAL A 517 -2.38 4.66 1.32
C VAL A 517 -0.97 5.03 0.86
N THR A 518 -0.52 4.51 -0.27
CA THR A 518 0.81 4.84 -0.83
C THR A 518 0.92 6.34 -1.10
N ARG A 519 -0.09 6.93 -1.72
CA ARG A 519 -0.13 8.36 -1.99
C ARG A 519 -0.28 9.17 -0.71
N ILE A 520 -1.18 8.76 0.19
CA ILE A 520 -1.43 9.46 1.46
C ILE A 520 -0.15 9.53 2.30
N GLU A 521 0.58 8.42 2.43
CA GLU A 521 1.79 8.36 3.23
C GLU A 521 2.93 9.19 2.62
N LEU A 522 3.14 9.11 1.30
CA LEU A 522 4.11 9.96 0.62
C LEU A 522 3.80 11.46 0.79
N GLN A 523 2.52 11.85 0.70
CA GLN A 523 2.10 13.23 0.95
C GLN A 523 2.28 13.63 2.43
N ALA A 524 2.07 12.71 3.38
CA ALA A 524 2.33 12.94 4.80
C ALA A 524 3.83 13.18 5.05
N VAL A 525 4.71 12.35 4.45
CA VAL A 525 6.17 12.56 4.50
C VAL A 525 6.54 13.92 3.91
N GLY A 526 5.91 14.33 2.79
CA GLY A 526 6.07 15.65 2.18
C GLY A 526 5.64 16.82 3.05
N GLY A 527 4.89 16.60 4.14
CA GLY A 527 4.54 17.62 5.14
C GLY A 527 3.08 18.08 5.14
N VAL A 528 2.18 17.36 4.47
CA VAL A 528 0.76 17.76 4.41
C VAL A 528 0.09 17.79 5.79
N VAL A 529 0.48 16.89 6.70
CA VAL A 529 -0.06 16.84 8.07
C VAL A 529 0.43 18.02 8.88
N LEU A 530 1.71 18.37 8.75
CA LEU A 530 2.28 19.59 9.37
C LEU A 530 1.50 20.84 8.93
N ALA A 531 1.23 20.96 7.62
CA ALA A 531 0.45 22.07 7.08
C ALA A 531 -0.98 22.09 7.65
N ALA A 532 -1.64 20.95 7.73
CA ALA A 532 -3.00 20.84 8.26
C ALA A 532 -3.14 21.35 9.70
N ILE A 533 -2.12 21.17 10.53
CA ILE A 533 -2.10 21.62 11.93
C ILE A 533 -1.52 23.04 12.12
N GLY A 534 -1.18 23.76 11.04
CA GLY A 534 -0.73 25.15 11.08
C GLY A 534 0.79 25.34 11.19
N LEU A 535 1.55 24.26 10.95
CA LEU A 535 2.99 24.33 10.71
C LEU A 535 3.22 24.48 9.20
N TRP A 536 2.79 25.65 8.68
CA TRP A 536 2.77 25.96 7.25
C TRP A 536 4.14 25.84 6.59
N TYR A 537 4.14 25.59 5.28
CA TYR A 537 5.33 25.68 4.46
C TYR A 537 5.98 27.07 4.54
N ASP A 538 7.27 27.16 4.26
CA ASP A 538 8.04 28.41 4.32
C ASP A 538 7.63 29.45 3.26
N ASP A 539 6.91 29.05 2.22
CA ASP A 539 6.26 29.93 1.25
C ASP A 539 4.91 30.52 1.73
N TYR A 540 4.47 30.18 2.96
CA TYR A 540 3.23 30.72 3.52
C TYR A 540 3.39 32.19 3.97
N THR A 541 2.45 33.01 3.56
CA THR A 541 2.32 34.39 4.01
C THR A 541 1.10 34.56 4.90
N VAL A 542 1.30 35.11 6.09
CA VAL A 542 0.23 35.38 7.06
C VAL A 542 -0.92 36.15 6.41
N GLY A 543 -2.15 35.69 6.62
CA GLY A 543 -3.36 36.29 6.05
C GLY A 543 -3.65 35.91 4.58
N LYS A 544 -2.83 35.07 3.97
CA LYS A 544 -3.10 34.48 2.64
C LYS A 544 -3.69 33.07 2.78
N SER A 545 -4.00 32.45 1.63
CA SER A 545 -4.48 31.06 1.60
C SER A 545 -3.53 30.12 2.35
N PRO A 546 -4.03 29.24 3.22
CA PRO A 546 -3.22 28.22 3.86
C PRO A 546 -2.70 27.15 2.85
N VAL A 547 -3.35 27.00 1.72
CA VAL A 547 -2.88 26.14 0.63
C VAL A 547 -1.94 26.94 -0.24
N THR A 548 -0.65 26.86 0.09
CA THR A 548 0.45 27.51 -0.65
C THR A 548 0.76 26.76 -1.93
N GLN A 549 1.62 27.31 -2.80
CA GLN A 549 2.06 26.62 -4.00
C GLN A 549 2.80 25.31 -3.69
N GLN A 550 3.64 25.28 -2.67
CA GLN A 550 4.33 24.06 -2.24
C GLN A 550 3.32 23.01 -1.77
N LEU A 551 2.35 23.38 -0.93
CA LEU A 551 1.29 22.45 -0.51
C LEU A 551 0.45 21.96 -1.69
N GLN A 552 0.13 22.82 -2.66
CA GLN A 552 -0.58 22.41 -3.88
C GLN A 552 0.21 21.37 -4.67
N ASN A 553 1.53 21.51 -4.78
CA ASN A 553 2.38 20.52 -5.45
C ASN A 553 2.27 19.16 -4.75
N VAL A 554 2.37 19.14 -3.41
CA VAL A 554 2.22 17.90 -2.62
C VAL A 554 0.83 17.28 -2.81
N LEU A 555 -0.23 18.08 -2.71
CA LEU A 555 -1.61 17.60 -2.85
C LEU A 555 -1.92 17.09 -4.26
N SER A 556 -1.26 17.62 -5.28
CA SER A 556 -1.44 17.21 -6.69
C SER A 556 -0.64 15.96 -7.07
N TYR A 557 0.29 15.51 -6.24
CA TYR A 557 1.11 14.33 -6.49
C TYR A 557 0.26 13.09 -6.70
N LYS A 558 0.69 12.25 -7.64
CA LYS A 558 0.07 10.97 -7.98
C LYS A 558 1.15 9.91 -8.17
N THR A 559 0.87 8.69 -7.72
CA THR A 559 1.80 7.55 -7.84
C THR A 559 1.77 6.92 -9.25
N GLY A 560 0.69 7.18 -10.00
CA GLY A 560 0.44 6.56 -11.31
C GLY A 560 -0.40 5.28 -11.24
N VAL A 561 -0.63 4.73 -10.03
CA VAL A 561 -1.58 3.65 -9.74
C VAL A 561 -2.40 4.09 -8.53
N GLU A 562 -3.66 4.47 -8.73
CA GLU A 562 -4.49 5.17 -7.73
C GLU A 562 -5.79 4.44 -7.43
N LYS A 563 -5.98 3.24 -7.96
CA LYS A 563 -7.13 2.36 -7.70
C LYS A 563 -6.86 0.94 -8.15
N ASN A 564 -7.58 -0.02 -7.57
CA ASN A 564 -7.55 -1.42 -7.97
C ASN A 564 -8.02 -1.62 -9.43
N ASP A 565 -7.61 -2.72 -10.03
CA ASP A 565 -7.97 -3.13 -11.40
C ASP A 565 -9.42 -3.65 -11.51
N THR A 566 -10.07 -3.97 -10.38
CA THR A 566 -11.48 -4.33 -10.31
C THR A 566 -12.31 -3.38 -9.46
N THR A 567 -13.64 -3.46 -9.57
CA THR A 567 -14.56 -2.74 -8.68
C THR A 567 -14.78 -3.51 -7.41
N LEU A 568 -14.92 -2.81 -6.29
CA LEU A 568 -15.25 -3.40 -5.00
C LEU A 568 -16.75 -3.68 -4.87
N LYS A 569 -17.14 -4.66 -4.04
CA LYS A 569 -18.54 -4.93 -3.71
C LYS A 569 -19.10 -3.90 -2.74
N MET A 570 -20.39 -3.62 -2.85
CA MET A 570 -21.08 -2.66 -1.98
C MET A 570 -21.57 -3.29 -0.64
N HIS A 571 -21.44 -4.62 -0.50
CA HIS A 571 -21.87 -5.38 0.66
C HIS A 571 -20.77 -6.32 1.14
N PHE A 572 -20.84 -6.70 2.42
CA PHE A 572 -19.93 -7.66 3.01
C PHE A 572 -19.75 -8.91 2.12
N PRO A 573 -18.52 -9.36 1.86
CA PRO A 573 -17.23 -8.96 2.47
C PRO A 573 -16.52 -7.77 1.77
N TYR A 574 -17.17 -7.02 0.89
CA TYR A 574 -16.72 -5.85 0.12
C TYR A 574 -15.63 -6.11 -0.92
N VAL A 575 -14.87 -7.17 -0.80
CA VAL A 575 -13.83 -7.60 -1.74
C VAL A 575 -14.43 -8.34 -2.93
N GLN A 576 -13.75 -8.26 -4.09
CA GLN A 576 -14.23 -8.85 -5.34
C GLN A 576 -13.92 -10.36 -5.42
N THR A 577 -14.62 -11.08 -6.31
CA THR A 577 -14.32 -12.48 -6.61
C THR A 577 -12.89 -12.64 -7.11
N PRO A 578 -12.22 -13.74 -6.76
CA PRO A 578 -10.87 -14.01 -7.24
C PRO A 578 -10.84 -14.19 -8.76
N TRP A 579 -9.78 -13.77 -9.39
CA TRP A 579 -9.48 -14.07 -10.79
C TRP A 579 -9.48 -15.58 -11.02
N ALA A 580 -10.07 -16.00 -12.12
CA ALA A 580 -10.08 -17.42 -12.50
C ALA A 580 -8.75 -17.85 -13.12
N GLY A 581 -8.32 -19.08 -12.87
CA GLY A 581 -7.10 -19.65 -13.48
C GLY A 581 -7.13 -19.73 -15.01
N THR A 582 -8.29 -19.58 -15.62
CA THR A 582 -8.46 -19.48 -17.08
C THR A 582 -8.53 -18.02 -17.58
N HIS A 583 -8.44 -17.04 -16.69
CA HIS A 583 -8.43 -15.63 -17.06
C HIS A 583 -7.10 -15.29 -17.74
N ILE A 584 -7.18 -14.60 -18.87
CA ILE A 584 -6.01 -14.06 -19.55
C ILE A 584 -5.88 -12.60 -19.06
N CYS A 585 -4.92 -12.36 -18.19
CA CYS A 585 -4.54 -11.02 -17.86
C CYS A 585 -3.89 -10.38 -19.10
N ASN A 586 -4.55 -9.39 -19.68
CA ASN A 586 -3.93 -8.60 -20.74
C ASN A 586 -2.81 -7.76 -20.12
N CYS A 587 -1.63 -8.36 -20.09
CA CYS A 587 -0.41 -7.60 -19.84
C CYS A 587 -0.17 -6.74 -21.08
N ASP A 588 -0.68 -5.53 -21.09
CA ASP A 588 -0.45 -4.55 -22.16
C ASP A 588 1.02 -4.09 -22.27
N ASN A 589 1.93 -4.78 -21.59
CA ASN A 589 3.36 -4.49 -21.58
C ASN A 589 4.21 -5.78 -21.59
N VAL A 590 4.03 -6.64 -22.58
CA VAL A 590 5.11 -7.58 -22.91
C VAL A 590 6.24 -6.76 -23.54
N MET A 591 7.34 -6.59 -22.80
CA MET A 591 8.57 -6.05 -23.35
C MET A 591 8.91 -6.80 -24.66
N PRO A 592 8.98 -6.15 -25.82
CA PRO A 592 9.48 -6.80 -27.02
C PRO A 592 10.96 -7.15 -26.76
N GLY A 593 11.31 -8.43 -26.66
CA GLY A 593 12.71 -8.82 -26.75
C GLY A 593 13.24 -9.92 -25.84
N ARG A 594 12.45 -10.58 -24.97
CA ARG A 594 13.00 -11.63 -24.09
C ARG A 594 12.66 -13.08 -24.43
N TYR A 595 11.79 -13.33 -25.40
CA TYR A 595 11.57 -14.69 -25.91
C TYR A 595 11.64 -14.67 -27.42
N GLY A 596 12.60 -15.42 -27.97
CA GLY A 596 12.74 -15.63 -29.41
C GLY A 596 11.43 -16.13 -30.00
N ASN A 597 11.16 -15.73 -31.23
CA ASN A 597 9.99 -16.08 -32.03
C ASN A 597 9.59 -17.54 -31.88
N VAL A 598 8.55 -17.83 -31.12
CA VAL A 598 7.81 -19.07 -31.24
C VAL A 598 6.66 -18.80 -32.21
N ASN A 599 6.82 -19.25 -33.43
CA ASN A 599 5.79 -19.23 -34.45
C ASN A 599 4.65 -20.17 -34.04
N MET A 600 3.62 -19.65 -33.40
CA MET A 600 2.37 -20.35 -33.16
C MET A 600 1.43 -20.08 -34.32
N GLY A 601 1.18 -21.12 -35.11
CA GLY A 601 0.37 -21.09 -36.31
C GLY A 601 -0.98 -20.41 -36.13
N SER A 602 -1.27 -19.58 -37.11
CA SER A 602 -2.49 -18.80 -37.26
C SER A 602 -3.74 -19.64 -37.34
N ASN A 603 -4.67 -19.45 -36.40
CA ASN A 603 -6.11 -19.41 -36.64
C ASN A 603 -6.81 -18.81 -35.43
N ARG A 604 -6.94 -17.49 -35.42
CA ARG A 604 -7.83 -16.75 -34.52
C ARG A 604 -8.64 -15.73 -35.33
N THR A 605 -9.92 -15.93 -35.34
CA THR A 605 -10.89 -14.91 -35.73
C THR A 605 -10.88 -13.80 -34.70
N VAL A 606 -10.37 -12.64 -35.10
CA VAL A 606 -10.29 -11.43 -34.24
C VAL A 606 -11.67 -10.79 -34.21
N TYR A 607 -12.30 -10.74 -33.05
CA TYR A 607 -13.40 -9.79 -32.80
C TYR A 607 -12.79 -8.39 -32.66
N GLN A 608 -13.05 -7.52 -33.62
CA GLN A 608 -12.70 -6.11 -33.54
C GLN A 608 -13.66 -5.41 -32.58
N GLY A 609 -13.22 -5.20 -31.36
CA GLY A 609 -13.77 -4.18 -30.46
C GLY A 609 -12.96 -2.91 -30.61
N LEU A 610 -13.64 -1.79 -30.80
CA LEU A 610 -13.10 -0.45 -31.03
C LEU A 610 -12.01 -0.08 -30.00
N ALA A 611 -10.74 -0.12 -30.43
CA ALA A 611 -9.62 0.45 -29.70
C ALA A 611 -9.59 1.96 -29.93
N ILE A 612 -9.77 2.74 -28.87
CA ILE A 612 -9.40 4.15 -28.87
C ILE A 612 -7.87 4.20 -28.76
N ALA A 613 -7.20 4.28 -29.92
CA ALA A 613 -5.75 4.43 -29.99
C ALA A 613 -5.35 5.80 -29.46
N SER A 614 -4.53 5.83 -28.41
CA SER A 614 -3.77 7.03 -28.05
C SER A 614 -2.68 7.23 -29.10
N PRO A 615 -2.62 8.36 -29.82
CA PRO A 615 -1.66 8.55 -30.89
C PRO A 615 -0.27 8.84 -30.34
N GLU A 616 0.60 7.86 -30.40
CA GLU A 616 2.01 7.97 -30.04
C GLU A 616 2.85 8.38 -31.26
N VAL A 617 3.72 9.38 -31.09
CA VAL A 617 4.78 9.67 -32.05
C VAL A 617 5.96 8.77 -31.70
N ILE A 618 6.20 7.73 -32.49
CA ILE A 618 7.38 6.88 -32.33
C ILE A 618 8.50 7.43 -33.19
N ALA A 619 9.59 7.88 -32.56
CA ALA A 619 10.75 8.40 -33.26
C ALA A 619 12.03 7.67 -32.88
N THR A 620 12.91 7.52 -33.85
CA THR A 620 14.25 6.94 -33.71
C THR A 620 15.30 7.83 -34.34
N THR A 621 16.56 7.70 -33.91
CA THR A 621 17.69 8.44 -34.47
C THR A 621 18.87 7.52 -34.74
N SER A 622 19.49 7.67 -35.91
CA SER A 622 20.68 6.87 -36.30
C SER A 622 21.53 7.64 -37.33
N PRO A 623 22.88 7.58 -37.22
CA PRO A 623 23.67 6.97 -36.17
C PRO A 623 23.67 7.77 -34.88
N ASN A 624 23.87 7.09 -33.75
CA ASN A 624 24.11 7.68 -32.45
C ASN A 624 25.15 6.79 -31.71
N PRO A 625 26.35 7.26 -31.39
CA PRO A 625 26.89 8.62 -31.55
C PRO A 625 27.03 9.12 -33.00
N ILE A 626 26.94 10.46 -33.13
CA ILE A 626 27.12 11.11 -34.44
C ILE A 626 28.54 11.65 -34.64
N VAL A 627 29.07 11.49 -35.86
CA VAL A 627 30.30 12.12 -36.29
C VAL A 627 30.00 13.40 -37.10
N GLY A 628 29.09 13.35 -38.04
CA GLY A 628 28.66 14.49 -38.88
C GLY A 628 27.16 14.77 -38.74
N SER A 629 26.30 13.86 -39.17
CA SER A 629 24.85 14.00 -39.13
C SER A 629 24.17 12.73 -38.59
N SER A 630 22.92 12.90 -38.14
CA SER A 630 22.04 11.81 -37.75
C SER A 630 20.67 12.00 -38.40
N THR A 631 20.03 10.89 -38.70
CA THR A 631 18.69 10.87 -39.29
C THR A 631 17.69 10.55 -38.20
N ILE A 632 16.66 11.40 -38.09
CA ILE A 632 15.53 11.23 -37.15
C ILE A 632 14.38 10.73 -38.02
N LYS A 633 13.88 9.53 -37.70
CA LYS A 633 12.72 8.94 -38.36
C LYS A 633 11.57 8.87 -37.36
N TYR A 634 10.41 9.43 -37.76
CA TYR A 634 9.21 9.44 -36.89
C TYR A 634 7.95 9.17 -37.68
N ARG A 635 6.92 8.68 -36.99
CA ARG A 635 5.62 8.35 -37.58
C ARG A 635 4.52 9.12 -36.87
N LEU A 636 3.58 9.61 -37.65
CA LEU A 636 2.33 10.20 -37.19
C LEU A 636 1.16 9.33 -37.62
N ASP A 637 0.28 9.03 -36.70
CA ASP A 637 -0.94 8.26 -36.98
C ASP A 637 -2.15 9.18 -37.30
N VAL A 638 -2.09 10.45 -36.91
CA VAL A 638 -3.11 11.48 -37.20
C VAL A 638 -2.44 12.78 -37.60
N ALA A 639 -3.15 13.60 -38.34
CA ALA A 639 -2.68 14.95 -38.71
C ALA A 639 -2.42 15.80 -37.47
N ALA A 640 -1.27 16.47 -37.41
CA ALA A 640 -0.86 17.24 -36.23
C ALA A 640 0.18 18.32 -36.59
N LYS A 641 0.28 19.34 -35.75
CA LYS A 641 1.42 20.24 -35.75
C LYS A 641 2.60 19.57 -35.06
N VAL A 642 3.67 19.31 -35.80
CA VAL A 642 4.90 18.69 -35.26
C VAL A 642 5.98 19.75 -35.08
N ASN A 643 6.59 19.77 -33.90
CA ASN A 643 7.77 20.57 -33.64
C ASN A 643 8.90 19.62 -33.14
N ILE A 644 10.09 19.74 -33.78
CA ILE A 644 11.30 18.99 -33.40
C ILE A 644 12.41 19.98 -33.12
N GLU A 645 12.84 20.03 -31.89
CA GLU A 645 13.84 20.96 -31.36
C GLU A 645 15.04 20.23 -30.81
N VAL A 646 16.23 20.81 -30.94
CA VAL A 646 17.48 20.27 -30.40
C VAL A 646 17.97 21.18 -29.28
N TYR A 647 18.31 20.59 -28.16
CA TYR A 647 18.83 21.26 -26.96
C TYR A 647 20.21 20.73 -26.61
N ASN A 648 21.09 21.56 -26.06
CA ASN A 648 22.33 21.13 -25.46
C ASN A 648 22.11 20.61 -24.01
N GLN A 649 23.17 20.16 -23.35
CA GLN A 649 23.08 19.60 -22.00
C GLN A 649 22.71 20.62 -20.91
N GLU A 650 22.87 21.93 -21.18
CA GLU A 650 22.42 23.02 -20.29
C GLU A 650 20.94 23.40 -20.53
N GLY A 651 20.22 22.66 -21.39
CA GLY A 651 18.81 22.95 -21.71
C GLY A 651 18.61 24.12 -22.67
N LYS A 652 19.68 24.67 -23.26
CA LYS A 652 19.58 25.75 -24.26
C LYS A 652 19.23 25.17 -25.62
N MET A 653 18.17 25.68 -26.25
CA MET A 653 17.80 25.31 -27.60
C MET A 653 18.90 25.74 -28.60
N VAL A 654 19.39 24.79 -29.39
CA VAL A 654 20.45 25.01 -30.39
C VAL A 654 19.89 25.03 -31.82
N LYS A 655 18.77 24.35 -32.06
CA LYS A 655 18.15 24.31 -33.40
C LYS A 655 16.72 23.84 -33.38
N VAL A 656 15.89 24.38 -34.25
CA VAL A 656 14.58 23.82 -34.65
C VAL A 656 14.77 23.07 -35.97
N LEU A 657 14.36 21.80 -36.00
CA LEU A 657 14.45 20.95 -37.19
C LEU A 657 13.14 20.91 -37.97
N VAL A 658 12.03 20.86 -37.26
CA VAL A 658 10.67 20.82 -37.82
C VAL A 658 9.76 21.75 -37.03
N ASP A 659 8.93 22.54 -37.72
CA ASP A 659 7.77 23.27 -37.17
C ASP A 659 6.72 23.35 -38.27
N LYS A 660 5.92 22.26 -38.41
CA LYS A 660 4.98 22.13 -39.55
C LYS A 660 3.74 21.34 -39.17
N ASN A 661 2.63 21.65 -39.84
CA ASN A 661 1.45 20.79 -39.84
C ASN A 661 1.69 19.64 -40.82
N LEU A 662 1.62 18.41 -40.38
CA LEU A 662 1.88 17.20 -41.14
C LEU A 662 0.66 16.26 -41.11
N GLN A 663 0.46 15.54 -42.23
CA GLN A 663 -0.58 14.52 -42.37
C GLN A 663 -0.11 13.19 -41.73
N PRO A 664 -0.99 12.20 -41.50
CA PRO A 664 -0.56 10.87 -41.11
C PRO A 664 0.49 10.29 -42.06
N GLY A 665 1.56 9.73 -41.55
CA GLY A 665 2.65 9.20 -42.37
C GLY A 665 3.95 9.00 -41.60
N THR A 666 4.95 8.46 -42.31
CA THR A 666 6.32 8.32 -41.78
C THR A 666 7.20 9.39 -42.39
N TYR A 667 7.94 10.09 -41.54
CA TYR A 667 8.78 11.21 -41.90
C TYR A 667 10.23 10.96 -41.50
N THR A 668 11.12 11.65 -42.19
CA THR A 668 12.56 11.55 -41.95
C THR A 668 13.18 12.94 -42.04
N GLU A 669 13.90 13.33 -40.97
CA GLU A 669 14.62 14.58 -40.89
C GLU A 669 16.10 14.35 -40.63
N THR A 670 16.96 15.16 -41.20
CA THR A 670 18.40 15.06 -41.00
C THR A 670 18.92 16.18 -40.12
N TRP A 671 19.49 15.82 -38.98
CA TRP A 671 20.20 16.76 -38.13
C TRP A 671 21.70 16.73 -38.44
N ASN A 672 22.20 17.87 -38.95
CA ASN A 672 23.62 18.06 -39.13
C ASN A 672 24.23 18.67 -37.87
N GLY A 673 25.12 17.88 -37.21
CA GLY A 673 25.87 18.25 -36.01
C GLY A 673 27.22 18.91 -36.31
N ASN A 674 27.59 19.20 -37.57
CA ASN A 674 28.85 19.84 -37.85
C ASN A 674 28.89 21.26 -37.25
N GLY A 675 30.05 21.60 -36.65
CA GLY A 675 30.22 22.88 -35.98
C GLY A 675 29.72 22.94 -34.53
N LEU A 676 29.04 21.90 -34.05
CA LEU A 676 28.65 21.78 -32.64
C LEU A 676 29.74 21.18 -31.81
N VAL A 677 29.82 21.57 -30.54
CA VAL A 677 30.78 21.06 -29.57
C VAL A 677 30.49 19.58 -29.28
N LYS A 678 31.57 18.79 -29.03
CA LYS A 678 31.39 17.42 -28.54
C LYS A 678 30.62 17.40 -27.24
N GLY A 679 29.66 16.51 -27.11
CA GLY A 679 28.81 16.43 -25.91
C GLY A 679 27.48 15.74 -26.17
N ILE A 680 26.59 15.87 -25.17
CA ILE A 680 25.23 15.31 -25.22
C ILE A 680 24.26 16.38 -25.70
N TYR A 681 23.36 15.97 -26.58
CA TYR A 681 22.25 16.77 -27.09
C TYR A 681 20.95 16.01 -26.90
N PHE A 682 19.84 16.74 -26.74
CA PHE A 682 18.50 16.19 -26.63
C PHE A 682 17.65 16.71 -27.79
N ILE A 683 16.96 15.80 -28.46
CA ILE A 683 15.96 16.15 -29.47
C ILE A 683 14.61 15.95 -28.85
N GLN A 684 13.86 17.03 -28.68
CA GLN A 684 12.49 17.00 -28.21
C GLN A 684 11.54 17.01 -29.42
N ILE A 685 10.59 16.08 -29.41
CA ILE A 685 9.54 15.98 -30.43
C ILE A 685 8.23 16.29 -29.73
N SER A 686 7.57 17.33 -30.20
CA SER A 686 6.27 17.79 -29.70
C SER A 686 5.20 17.64 -30.80
N LYS A 687 3.99 17.30 -30.35
CA LYS A 687 2.78 17.21 -31.15
C LYS A 687 1.73 18.16 -30.57
N ASP A 688 1.22 19.07 -31.40
CA ASP A 688 0.23 20.07 -30.99
C ASP A 688 0.63 20.86 -29.73
N GLY A 689 1.93 21.19 -29.62
CA GLY A 689 2.49 21.92 -28.49
C GLY A 689 2.79 21.09 -27.24
N ILE A 690 2.50 19.78 -27.25
CA ILE A 690 2.76 18.87 -26.12
C ILE A 690 3.97 18.00 -26.44
N ALA A 691 5.03 18.03 -25.62
CA ALA A 691 6.18 17.13 -25.76
C ALA A 691 5.74 15.67 -25.67
N LYS A 692 6.13 14.85 -26.65
CA LYS A 692 5.76 13.43 -26.75
C LYS A 692 6.95 12.50 -26.62
N GLN A 693 8.14 12.92 -27.05
CA GLN A 693 9.34 12.10 -26.98
C GLN A 693 10.60 12.96 -26.92
N ASN A 694 11.58 12.49 -26.12
CA ASN A 694 12.93 13.03 -26.08
C ASN A 694 13.91 11.96 -26.51
N LEU A 695 14.82 12.29 -27.44
CA LEU A 695 15.89 11.41 -27.91
C LEU A 695 17.23 11.98 -27.46
N LYS A 696 18.04 11.19 -26.78
CA LYS A 696 19.43 11.54 -26.41
C LYS A 696 20.38 11.21 -27.56
N ILE A 697 21.19 12.17 -28.00
CA ILE A 697 22.23 12.00 -29.00
C ILE A 697 23.58 12.38 -28.42
N VAL A 698 24.58 11.58 -28.74
CA VAL A 698 25.99 11.85 -28.37
C VAL A 698 26.74 12.34 -29.60
N LYS A 699 27.35 13.53 -29.53
CA LYS A 699 28.28 14.06 -30.51
C LYS A 699 29.70 13.64 -30.15
N GLY A 700 30.28 12.80 -30.97
CA GLY A 700 31.63 12.25 -30.80
C GLY A 700 32.75 13.17 -31.27
#